data_95c55d352ca6c4738624ce43a8dd725d
#
_entry.id   95c55d352ca6c4738624ce43a8dd725d
#
_cell.length_a   1.000
_cell.length_b   1.000
_cell.length_c   1.000
_cell.angle_alpha   90.00
_cell.angle_beta   90.00
_cell.angle_gamma   90.00
#
_symmetry.space_group_name_H-M   'P 1'
#
loop_
_entity.id
_entity.type
_entity.pdbx_description
1 polymer ?
#
loop_
_entity_poly.entity_id
_entity_poly.type
_entity_poly.pdbx_seq_one_letter_code
_entity_poly.pdbx_strand_id
1 'polypeptide(L)'
;MRPFLLFLRLYCWFSLRYMRLHPVRALIVVLGIALGAAVFTSVRLSVHATIDSFSRSMDRIAGRSDLVLFRPGGRVPEEIVAKAIRHPDVAAATAFMTIYVEPLGESGEPFLLVGIDPVLDREFRKWSAHSGKDAAAESGLELIREPATLFVSDALAEKYGWAAGEQVTLVNARRNAVFKILGVLDREGLALAEGGALAITDIASFQEFTRLFGVVDRIDLVLSPAAAKQPREVVERQLASILPPGIRIASPSENKETGQAMIGAYQLNLSILSFASLFVGMFLVYSLVALNAATRRHELAVLRSAGAAQRQLFFLFLTEGAFLGLLGWLFAFPVSSVLVRYLLQGVSRTVSTLFVRVHVDTLRLDAWEILLSFGVTIFISLLAAYQPAHEAMRVAPKEVLTDARQQVTHRLAARRLAGVSILLMLAAWPLTRLPGAAGIPFGGYGAILCLFAGFALLAPYGLQKLGAVLAPFLRRLGGIPAWLAGRYLRDSGTRTAISVGALITAVALFTALVIMVNSFRGTVDLWVHQTVSGDLFVTTRLGSINRFRDPLPAKVVSGLKRLDAPVDLVPNRRFVLTHAAQFVYELDAMDIATFLHHGGFVWVAGNPARVQPQLIDGEGVIVSEVFSNRSGLTVGDLYRAQIESVTVELPILGIVRDYRTNGGVVFYHLPAFRQRFFDPGWSGVRLFFQQPQPDPAAALSRLREDVVRRCGDHIDMVSGDDLRGTVLRIFDETFAITTVLLVIALIIAALGITTTLAVQVLERSRQLNTLLAVGADRSQIRAMIFWEATLLIIAGEISGLICGFVLSYVLIYVINVQSFGWSFLYRVNWRALGMSLPLIIAAAILAALPAIRLIFSKPPATLLREH
;
A
#
# COMPACT_ATOMS: atom_id res chain seq x y z
N MET A 1 -9.09 26.44 40.91
CA MET A 1 -9.50 27.33 39.80
C MET A 1 -8.58 28.54 39.59
N ARG A 2 -8.18 29.30 40.63
CA ARG A 2 -7.30 30.49 40.46
C ARG A 2 -5.97 30.23 39.71
N PRO A 3 -5.17 29.15 39.97
CA PRO A 3 -3.90 28.96 39.29
C PRO A 3 -4.06 28.61 37.80
N PHE A 4 -5.12 27.92 37.42
CA PHE A 4 -5.44 27.59 36.02
C PHE A 4 -5.84 28.84 35.20
N LEU A 5 -6.66 29.72 35.77
CA LEU A 5 -7.04 30.98 35.13
C LEU A 5 -5.85 31.94 34.96
N LEU A 6 -4.92 31.95 35.91
CA LEU A 6 -3.68 32.72 35.81
C LEU A 6 -2.77 32.15 34.67
N PHE A 7 -2.66 30.82 34.59
CA PHE A 7 -1.91 30.17 33.52
C PHE A 7 -2.54 30.46 32.15
N LEU A 8 -3.85 30.39 32.05
CA LEU A 8 -4.56 30.68 30.77
C LEU A 8 -4.37 32.15 30.35
N ARG A 9 -4.42 33.11 31.29
CA ARG A 9 -4.10 34.51 31.03
C ARG A 9 -2.65 34.70 30.56
N LEU A 10 -1.70 34.02 31.23
CA LEU A 10 -0.30 34.06 30.84
C LEU A 10 -0.12 33.50 29.40
N TYR A 11 -0.77 32.39 29.07
CA TYR A 11 -0.74 31.79 27.73
C TYR A 11 -1.30 32.75 26.67
N CYS A 12 -2.46 33.35 26.90
CA CYS A 12 -3.08 34.30 25.97
C CYS A 12 -2.20 35.54 25.74
N TRP A 13 -1.65 36.10 26.80
CA TRP A 13 -0.82 37.30 26.71
C TRP A 13 0.58 37.04 26.18
N PHE A 14 1.14 35.87 26.46
CA PHE A 14 2.51 35.54 26.10
C PHE A 14 2.59 34.81 24.76
N SER A 15 1.97 33.64 24.61
CA SER A 15 2.09 32.80 23.40
C SER A 15 1.13 33.23 22.30
N LEU A 16 -0.16 33.39 22.58
CA LEU A 16 -1.16 33.68 21.55
C LEU A 16 -0.96 35.09 20.92
N ARG A 17 -0.61 36.09 21.75
CA ARG A 17 -0.29 37.42 21.25
C ARG A 17 0.93 37.41 20.32
N TYR A 18 1.96 36.64 20.66
CA TYR A 18 3.15 36.52 19.82
C TYR A 18 2.85 35.84 18.47
N MET A 19 2.03 34.82 18.47
CA MET A 19 1.58 34.14 17.22
C MET A 19 0.78 35.14 16.34
N ARG A 20 -0.07 35.98 16.93
CA ARG A 20 -0.82 37.03 16.18
C ARG A 20 0.10 38.12 15.61
N LEU A 21 1.20 38.43 16.26
CA LEU A 21 2.18 39.39 15.78
C LEU A 21 3.05 38.85 14.64
N HIS A 22 3.18 37.48 14.56
CA HIS A 22 3.95 36.81 13.53
C HIS A 22 3.12 35.76 12.78
N PRO A 23 2.00 36.14 12.11
CA PRO A 23 1.03 35.18 11.58
C PRO A 23 1.60 34.29 10.48
N VAL A 24 2.49 34.81 9.63
CA VAL A 24 3.10 34.06 8.52
C VAL A 24 3.88 32.84 9.03
N ARG A 25 4.62 32.97 10.14
CA ARG A 25 5.40 31.86 10.71
C ARG A 25 4.50 30.79 11.30
N ALA A 26 3.50 31.22 12.08
CA ALA A 26 2.52 30.30 12.65
C ALA A 26 1.76 29.57 11.53
N LEU A 27 1.37 30.27 10.46
CA LEU A 27 0.68 29.70 9.31
C LEU A 27 1.54 28.64 8.59
N ILE A 28 2.82 28.90 8.34
CA ILE A 28 3.73 27.93 7.69
C ILE A 28 3.78 26.62 8.49
N VAL A 29 3.91 26.72 9.81
CA VAL A 29 3.99 25.53 10.67
C VAL A 29 2.64 24.81 10.73
N VAL A 30 1.54 25.55 10.89
CA VAL A 30 0.18 24.97 10.86
C VAL A 30 -0.07 24.26 9.53
N LEU A 31 0.31 24.86 8.39
CA LEU A 31 0.19 24.23 7.07
C LEU A 31 1.05 22.95 6.96
N GLY A 32 2.27 22.98 7.49
CA GLY A 32 3.12 21.79 7.47
C GLY A 32 2.55 20.63 8.31
N ILE A 33 2.03 20.93 9.51
CA ILE A 33 1.33 19.94 10.33
C ILE A 33 0.04 19.48 9.64
N ALA A 34 -0.72 20.43 9.08
CA ALA A 34 -1.98 20.12 8.40
C ALA A 34 -1.78 19.18 7.21
N LEU A 35 -0.76 19.42 6.37
CA LEU A 35 -0.43 18.53 5.27
C LEU A 35 -0.02 17.15 5.75
N GLY A 36 0.87 17.04 6.74
CA GLY A 36 1.29 15.76 7.30
C GLY A 36 0.14 14.99 7.94
N ALA A 37 -0.70 15.67 8.73
CA ALA A 37 -1.88 15.08 9.36
C ALA A 37 -2.97 14.72 8.33
N ALA A 38 -3.16 15.52 7.28
CA ALA A 38 -4.12 15.23 6.21
C ALA A 38 -3.73 13.97 5.44
N VAL A 39 -2.45 13.80 5.11
CA VAL A 39 -1.92 12.58 4.49
C VAL A 39 -2.17 11.37 5.39
N PHE A 40 -1.78 11.46 6.67
CA PHE A 40 -1.96 10.37 7.62
C PHE A 40 -3.44 9.98 7.77
N THR A 41 -4.32 10.96 7.96
CA THR A 41 -5.75 10.75 8.12
C THR A 41 -6.39 10.17 6.86
N SER A 42 -6.05 10.70 5.68
CA SER A 42 -6.64 10.26 4.42
C SER A 42 -6.25 8.83 4.05
N VAL A 43 -4.98 8.45 4.26
CA VAL A 43 -4.53 7.07 4.05
C VAL A 43 -5.25 6.11 4.98
N ARG A 44 -5.30 6.44 6.29
CA ARG A 44 -5.99 5.61 7.29
C ARG A 44 -7.47 5.40 6.94
N LEU A 45 -8.19 6.48 6.66
CA LEU A 45 -9.61 6.42 6.32
C LEU A 45 -9.86 5.64 5.02
N SER A 46 -9.04 5.85 3.97
CA SER A 46 -9.20 5.16 2.70
C SER A 46 -9.01 3.65 2.83
N VAL A 47 -8.00 3.22 3.57
CA VAL A 47 -7.72 1.80 3.76
C VAL A 47 -8.73 1.16 4.68
N HIS A 48 -9.13 1.82 5.78
CA HIS A 48 -10.15 1.30 6.68
C HIS A 48 -11.49 1.12 5.95
N ALA A 49 -11.90 2.10 5.14
CA ALA A 49 -13.11 2.00 4.33
C ALA A 49 -13.06 0.81 3.34
N THR A 50 -11.89 0.55 2.76
CA THR A 50 -11.68 -0.59 1.84
C THR A 50 -11.79 -1.94 2.57
N ILE A 51 -11.14 -2.09 3.74
CA ILE A 51 -11.20 -3.31 4.56
C ILE A 51 -12.63 -3.56 5.06
N ASP A 52 -13.31 -2.53 5.52
CA ASP A 52 -14.66 -2.63 6.04
C ASP A 52 -15.67 -2.99 4.94
N SER A 53 -15.51 -2.42 3.74
CA SER A 53 -16.32 -2.78 2.57
C SER A 53 -16.08 -4.23 2.15
N PHE A 54 -14.82 -4.67 2.10
CA PHE A 54 -14.46 -6.07 1.83
C PHE A 54 -15.07 -7.02 2.86
N SER A 55 -14.90 -6.73 4.16
CA SER A 55 -15.43 -7.55 5.24
C SER A 55 -16.93 -7.69 5.17
N ARG A 56 -17.64 -6.58 4.94
CA ARG A 56 -19.10 -6.60 4.80
C ARG A 56 -19.55 -7.40 3.59
N SER A 57 -18.85 -7.31 2.46
CA SER A 57 -19.16 -8.10 1.27
C SER A 57 -18.99 -9.59 1.55
N MET A 58 -17.90 -10.00 2.19
CA MET A 58 -17.66 -11.39 2.58
C MET A 58 -18.71 -11.90 3.58
N ASP A 59 -19.06 -11.11 4.59
CA ASP A 59 -20.07 -11.48 5.59
C ASP A 59 -21.45 -11.67 4.95
N ARG A 60 -21.80 -10.86 3.94
CA ARG A 60 -23.07 -10.98 3.19
C ARG A 60 -23.11 -12.26 2.34
N ILE A 61 -21.98 -12.62 1.70
CA ILE A 61 -21.88 -13.84 0.89
C ILE A 61 -21.84 -15.09 1.77
N ALA A 62 -21.17 -15.02 2.92
CA ALA A 62 -21.10 -16.13 3.87
C ALA A 62 -22.44 -16.35 4.60
N GLY A 63 -23.15 -15.26 4.91
CA GLY A 63 -24.39 -15.34 5.67
C GLY A 63 -24.16 -15.86 7.09
N ARG A 64 -25.02 -16.78 7.53
CA ARG A 64 -24.98 -17.38 8.88
C ARG A 64 -24.23 -18.71 8.93
N SER A 65 -23.39 -19.03 7.93
CA SER A 65 -22.65 -20.30 7.92
C SER A 65 -21.55 -20.33 8.98
N ASP A 66 -21.47 -21.45 9.72
CA ASP A 66 -20.42 -21.73 10.72
C ASP A 66 -19.22 -22.41 10.07
N LEU A 67 -19.48 -23.35 9.17
CA LEU A 67 -18.48 -24.11 8.43
C LEU A 67 -18.83 -24.18 6.93
N VAL A 68 -17.80 -24.35 6.11
CA VAL A 68 -17.91 -24.48 4.65
C VAL A 68 -17.15 -25.74 4.20
N LEU A 69 -17.81 -26.58 3.41
CA LEU A 69 -17.20 -27.71 2.74
C LEU A 69 -16.83 -27.29 1.31
N PHE A 70 -15.58 -27.46 0.93
CA PHE A 70 -15.10 -27.16 -0.42
C PHE A 70 -14.00 -28.11 -0.85
N ARG A 71 -13.77 -28.23 -2.15
CA ARG A 71 -12.67 -29.03 -2.71
C ARG A 71 -11.65 -28.10 -3.36
N PRO A 72 -10.41 -28.03 -2.85
CA PRO A 72 -9.34 -27.26 -3.50
C PRO A 72 -9.11 -27.71 -4.95
N GLY A 73 -9.15 -26.76 -5.89
CA GLY A 73 -8.97 -27.04 -7.32
C GLY A 73 -10.11 -27.76 -8.03
N GLY A 74 -11.18 -28.12 -7.32
CA GLY A 74 -12.32 -28.86 -7.85
C GLY A 74 -13.67 -28.39 -7.34
N ARG A 75 -14.68 -29.20 -7.51
CA ARG A 75 -16.06 -29.01 -7.03
C ARG A 75 -16.48 -30.11 -6.07
N VAL A 76 -17.46 -29.81 -5.23
CA VAL A 76 -18.01 -30.76 -4.25
C VAL A 76 -19.18 -31.51 -4.89
N PRO A 77 -19.28 -32.85 -4.78
CA PRO A 77 -20.46 -33.56 -5.21
C PRO A 77 -21.70 -33.09 -4.43
N GLU A 78 -22.78 -32.83 -5.14
CA GLU A 78 -24.03 -32.30 -4.57
C GLU A 78 -24.67 -33.28 -3.55
N GLU A 79 -24.50 -34.61 -3.73
CA GLU A 79 -25.00 -35.63 -2.80
C GLU A 79 -24.51 -35.44 -1.35
N ILE A 80 -23.42 -34.71 -1.15
CA ILE A 80 -22.86 -34.45 0.18
C ILE A 80 -23.78 -33.52 0.98
N VAL A 81 -24.56 -32.64 0.35
CA VAL A 81 -25.58 -31.82 1.04
C VAL A 81 -26.51 -32.70 1.85
N ALA A 82 -27.06 -33.77 1.23
CA ALA A 82 -27.98 -34.69 1.90
C ALA A 82 -27.30 -35.53 3.02
N LYS A 83 -26.00 -35.87 2.85
CA LYS A 83 -25.22 -36.54 3.89
C LYS A 83 -24.94 -35.60 5.06
N ALA A 84 -24.61 -34.32 4.79
CA ALA A 84 -24.35 -33.29 5.80
C ALA A 84 -25.61 -32.97 6.64
N ILE A 85 -26.77 -32.78 6.00
CA ILE A 85 -28.04 -32.50 6.71
C ILE A 85 -28.42 -33.64 7.69
N ARG A 86 -28.08 -34.90 7.37
CA ARG A 86 -28.37 -36.05 8.24
C ARG A 86 -27.42 -36.20 9.42
N HIS A 87 -26.35 -35.42 9.46
CA HIS A 87 -25.36 -35.49 10.54
C HIS A 87 -25.89 -34.82 11.81
N PRO A 88 -25.76 -35.39 13.01
CA PRO A 88 -26.33 -34.84 14.24
C PRO A 88 -25.73 -33.46 14.66
N ASP A 89 -24.53 -33.22 14.23
CA ASP A 89 -23.84 -31.94 14.51
C ASP A 89 -24.25 -30.81 13.56
N VAL A 90 -25.00 -31.06 12.50
CA VAL A 90 -25.44 -30.12 11.48
C VAL A 90 -26.90 -29.77 11.67
N ALA A 91 -27.24 -28.53 11.83
CA ALA A 91 -28.62 -28.04 11.89
C ALA A 91 -29.20 -27.79 10.50
N ALA A 92 -28.39 -27.21 9.61
CA ALA A 92 -28.75 -26.94 8.23
C ALA A 92 -27.52 -27.00 7.30
N ALA A 93 -27.77 -27.37 6.04
CA ALA A 93 -26.77 -27.35 4.99
C ALA A 93 -27.39 -26.84 3.68
N THR A 94 -26.66 -26.03 2.93
CA THR A 94 -27.09 -25.54 1.61
C THR A 94 -25.96 -25.57 0.61
N ALA A 95 -26.31 -25.85 -0.64
CA ALA A 95 -25.41 -25.78 -1.78
C ALA A 95 -25.28 -24.33 -2.26
N PHE A 96 -24.07 -23.92 -2.69
CA PHE A 96 -23.81 -22.58 -3.17
C PHE A 96 -22.89 -22.63 -4.39
N MET A 97 -23.29 -21.91 -5.44
CA MET A 97 -22.56 -21.80 -6.69
C MET A 97 -22.41 -20.34 -7.10
N THR A 98 -21.27 -20.00 -7.72
CA THR A 98 -20.99 -18.64 -8.17
C THR A 98 -20.22 -18.62 -9.47
N ILE A 99 -20.60 -17.70 -10.38
CA ILE A 99 -19.88 -17.42 -11.61
C ILE A 99 -20.05 -15.95 -11.99
N TYR A 100 -19.00 -15.33 -12.52
CA TYR A 100 -19.15 -14.05 -13.15
C TYR A 100 -19.64 -14.21 -14.58
N VAL A 101 -20.64 -13.42 -14.95
CA VAL A 101 -21.32 -13.43 -16.26
C VAL A 101 -21.39 -12.01 -16.79
N GLU A 102 -21.68 -11.86 -18.08
CA GLU A 102 -21.95 -10.56 -18.72
C GLU A 102 -23.18 -10.65 -19.60
N PRO A 103 -23.94 -9.55 -19.82
CA PRO A 103 -25.03 -9.51 -20.77
C PRO A 103 -24.49 -9.49 -22.21
N LEU A 104 -25.19 -10.19 -23.13
CA LEU A 104 -24.84 -10.24 -24.54
C LEU A 104 -25.18 -8.89 -25.22
N GLY A 105 -24.24 -8.33 -25.98
CA GLY A 105 -24.47 -7.15 -26.83
C GLY A 105 -24.25 -5.81 -26.14
N GLU A 106 -24.13 -5.76 -24.84
CA GLU A 106 -23.75 -4.58 -24.10
C GLU A 106 -22.28 -4.69 -23.67
N SER A 107 -21.49 -3.65 -23.84
CA SER A 107 -20.13 -3.56 -23.28
C SER A 107 -20.23 -3.35 -21.76
N GLY A 108 -20.80 -4.35 -21.07
CA GLY A 108 -21.11 -4.30 -19.64
C GLY A 108 -19.96 -4.83 -18.79
N GLU A 109 -19.86 -4.31 -17.58
CA GLU A 109 -18.99 -4.90 -16.58
C GLU A 109 -19.55 -6.24 -16.12
N PRO A 110 -18.69 -7.28 -15.97
CA PRO A 110 -19.14 -8.56 -15.44
C PRO A 110 -19.71 -8.43 -14.04
N PHE A 111 -20.79 -9.15 -13.75
CA PHE A 111 -21.43 -9.22 -12.44
C PHE A 111 -21.52 -10.66 -11.93
N LEU A 112 -21.72 -10.82 -10.64
CA LEU A 112 -21.77 -12.13 -9.98
C LEU A 112 -23.16 -12.74 -10.13
N LEU A 113 -23.26 -13.90 -10.81
CA LEU A 113 -24.45 -14.73 -10.78
C LEU A 113 -24.29 -15.77 -9.66
N VAL A 114 -25.27 -15.81 -8.77
CA VAL A 114 -25.31 -16.73 -7.63
C VAL A 114 -26.40 -17.76 -7.84
N GLY A 115 -26.03 -19.04 -7.78
CA GLY A 115 -26.94 -20.18 -7.77
C GLY A 115 -27.16 -20.68 -6.35
N ILE A 116 -28.38 -20.65 -5.87
CA ILE A 116 -28.77 -21.09 -4.53
C ILE A 116 -29.92 -22.09 -4.60
N ASP A 117 -30.09 -22.87 -3.54
CA ASP A 117 -31.32 -23.58 -3.29
C ASP A 117 -32.28 -22.64 -2.54
N PRO A 118 -33.38 -22.17 -3.17
CA PRO A 118 -34.24 -21.17 -2.57
C PRO A 118 -34.96 -21.64 -1.29
N VAL A 119 -35.00 -22.93 -1.01
CA VAL A 119 -35.60 -23.51 0.21
C VAL A 119 -34.59 -23.62 1.32
N LEU A 120 -33.42 -24.19 1.02
CA LEU A 120 -32.38 -24.48 2.03
C LEU A 120 -31.61 -23.20 2.40
N ASP A 121 -31.43 -22.26 1.49
CA ASP A 121 -30.62 -21.05 1.72
C ASP A 121 -31.28 -20.03 2.66
N ARG A 122 -32.56 -20.16 2.96
CA ARG A 122 -33.33 -19.23 3.82
C ARG A 122 -32.72 -19.04 5.21
N GLU A 123 -32.14 -20.08 5.76
CA GLU A 123 -31.52 -20.03 7.09
C GLU A 123 -30.12 -19.39 7.06
N PHE A 124 -29.53 -19.30 5.87
CA PHE A 124 -28.15 -18.83 5.70
C PHE A 124 -28.10 -17.34 5.33
N ARG A 125 -28.88 -16.91 4.33
CA ARG A 125 -28.78 -15.56 3.75
C ARG A 125 -30.11 -14.86 3.68
N LYS A 126 -30.07 -13.54 3.93
CA LYS A 126 -31.23 -12.67 3.70
C LYS A 126 -31.22 -12.18 2.26
N TRP A 127 -32.27 -12.45 1.54
CA TRP A 127 -32.55 -11.91 0.22
C TRP A 127 -34.05 -11.98 -0.04
N SER A 128 -34.63 -10.96 -0.66
CA SER A 128 -36.03 -10.90 -1.06
C SER A 128 -36.22 -9.90 -2.18
N ALA A 129 -37.28 -10.07 -2.96
CA ALA A 129 -37.70 -9.12 -4.00
C ALA A 129 -39.03 -8.43 -3.69
N HIS A 130 -39.62 -8.68 -2.52
CA HIS A 130 -40.91 -8.15 -2.07
C HIS A 130 -40.81 -7.67 -0.63
N SER A 131 -41.43 -6.56 -0.31
CA SER A 131 -41.47 -6.01 1.03
C SER A 131 -42.63 -6.63 1.82
N GLY A 132 -42.35 -7.57 2.75
CA GLY A 132 -43.38 -8.20 3.59
C GLY A 132 -42.82 -9.28 4.53
N LYS A 133 -43.68 -9.83 5.42
CA LYS A 133 -43.26 -10.85 6.39
C LYS A 133 -42.80 -12.17 5.76
N ASP A 134 -43.34 -12.53 4.61
CA ASP A 134 -43.08 -13.79 3.88
C ASP A 134 -42.35 -13.55 2.54
N ALA A 135 -41.82 -12.37 2.33
CA ALA A 135 -41.20 -11.93 1.07
C ALA A 135 -40.13 -12.90 0.52
N ALA A 136 -39.25 -13.41 1.39
CA ALA A 136 -38.22 -14.37 0.98
C ALA A 136 -38.81 -15.72 0.56
N ALA A 137 -39.94 -16.14 1.16
CA ALA A 137 -40.60 -17.40 0.82
C ALA A 137 -41.31 -17.30 -0.55
N GLU A 138 -41.99 -16.19 -0.82
CA GLU A 138 -42.64 -15.91 -2.10
C GLU A 138 -41.62 -15.84 -3.24
N SER A 139 -40.57 -15.01 -3.06
CA SER A 139 -39.47 -14.90 -4.03
C SER A 139 -38.77 -16.24 -4.33
N GLY A 140 -38.57 -17.08 -3.31
CA GLY A 140 -37.96 -18.41 -3.48
C GLY A 140 -38.86 -19.36 -4.28
N LEU A 141 -40.16 -19.33 -4.06
CA LEU A 141 -41.12 -20.18 -4.81
C LEU A 141 -41.20 -19.73 -6.27
N GLU A 142 -41.13 -18.46 -6.56
CA GLU A 142 -41.10 -17.92 -7.93
C GLU A 142 -39.88 -18.41 -8.72
N LEU A 143 -38.69 -18.43 -8.11
CA LEU A 143 -37.49 -18.98 -8.74
C LEU A 143 -37.59 -20.48 -9.11
N ILE A 144 -38.29 -21.29 -8.31
CA ILE A 144 -38.46 -22.72 -8.56
C ILE A 144 -39.55 -22.97 -9.62
N ARG A 145 -40.53 -22.07 -9.73
CA ARG A 145 -41.70 -22.28 -10.58
C ARG A 145 -41.37 -22.24 -12.07
N GLU A 146 -40.48 -21.32 -12.47
CA GLU A 146 -40.09 -21.15 -13.87
C GLU A 146 -38.57 -21.35 -14.03
N PRO A 147 -38.10 -22.22 -14.95
CA PRO A 147 -36.67 -22.40 -15.22
C PRO A 147 -36.08 -21.18 -15.92
N ALA A 148 -34.77 -21.01 -15.82
CA ALA A 148 -34.01 -19.91 -16.41
C ALA A 148 -34.56 -18.53 -16.01
N THR A 149 -34.82 -18.36 -14.74
CA THR A 149 -35.26 -17.08 -14.16
C THR A 149 -34.22 -16.53 -13.20
N LEU A 150 -34.26 -15.22 -12.99
CA LEU A 150 -33.35 -14.58 -12.04
C LEU A 150 -33.96 -13.34 -11.39
N PHE A 151 -33.51 -13.02 -10.20
CA PHE A 151 -33.67 -11.71 -9.57
C PHE A 151 -32.36 -10.93 -9.72
N VAL A 152 -32.47 -9.65 -10.07
CA VAL A 152 -31.34 -8.73 -10.21
C VAL A 152 -31.27 -7.78 -9.01
N SER A 153 -30.10 -7.39 -8.60
CA SER A 153 -29.96 -6.31 -7.61
C SER A 153 -30.46 -4.98 -8.17
N ASP A 154 -30.85 -4.07 -7.30
CA ASP A 154 -31.27 -2.72 -7.65
C ASP A 154 -30.16 -1.96 -8.44
N ALA A 155 -28.90 -2.11 -8.05
CA ALA A 155 -27.79 -1.49 -8.77
C ALA A 155 -27.61 -2.00 -10.22
N LEU A 156 -27.86 -3.29 -10.48
CA LEU A 156 -27.85 -3.81 -11.85
C LEU A 156 -29.07 -3.34 -12.63
N ALA A 157 -30.27 -3.35 -12.00
CA ALA A 157 -31.49 -2.87 -12.62
C ALA A 157 -31.36 -1.40 -13.03
N GLU A 158 -30.84 -0.55 -12.15
CA GLU A 158 -30.60 0.86 -12.45
C GLU A 158 -29.54 1.06 -13.55
N LYS A 159 -28.43 0.30 -13.50
CA LYS A 159 -27.31 0.40 -14.43
C LYS A 159 -27.71 0.04 -15.87
N TYR A 160 -28.46 -1.04 -16.05
CA TYR A 160 -28.82 -1.59 -17.37
C TYR A 160 -30.26 -1.25 -17.79
N GLY A 161 -31.02 -0.56 -16.94
CA GLY A 161 -32.42 -0.23 -17.20
C GLY A 161 -33.33 -1.46 -17.16
N TRP A 162 -32.95 -2.54 -16.48
CA TRP A 162 -33.71 -3.79 -16.46
C TRP A 162 -34.91 -3.73 -15.56
N ALA A 163 -36.03 -4.28 -16.06
CA ALA A 163 -37.30 -4.35 -15.33
C ALA A 163 -37.79 -5.81 -15.22
N ALA A 164 -38.72 -6.03 -14.26
CA ALA A 164 -39.40 -7.32 -14.11
C ALA A 164 -40.17 -7.70 -15.37
N GLY A 165 -40.02 -8.96 -15.80
CA GLY A 165 -40.64 -9.50 -17.01
C GLY A 165 -39.74 -9.45 -18.26
N GLU A 166 -38.65 -8.69 -18.25
CA GLU A 166 -37.69 -8.62 -19.35
C GLU A 166 -36.86 -9.89 -19.48
N GLN A 167 -36.33 -10.12 -20.67
CA GLN A 167 -35.40 -11.23 -20.97
C GLN A 167 -34.01 -10.68 -21.21
N VAL A 168 -33.04 -11.25 -20.52
CA VAL A 168 -31.63 -10.91 -20.69
C VAL A 168 -30.86 -12.17 -21.13
N THR A 169 -30.01 -12.02 -22.15
CA THR A 169 -29.12 -13.11 -22.54
C THR A 169 -27.81 -12.97 -21.79
N LEU A 170 -27.53 -13.95 -20.93
CA LEU A 170 -26.27 -14.03 -20.19
C LEU A 170 -25.28 -14.91 -20.91
N VAL A 171 -24.01 -14.49 -20.84
CA VAL A 171 -22.88 -15.17 -21.47
C VAL A 171 -21.92 -15.69 -20.39
N ASN A 172 -21.52 -16.94 -20.53
CA ASN A 172 -20.44 -17.53 -19.76
C ASN A 172 -19.38 -18.16 -20.70
N ALA A 173 -18.36 -18.81 -20.11
CA ALA A 173 -17.27 -19.46 -20.83
C ALA A 173 -17.73 -20.54 -21.85
N ARG A 174 -18.93 -21.07 -21.74
CA ARG A 174 -19.39 -22.25 -22.50
C ARG A 174 -20.57 -21.98 -23.41
N ARG A 175 -21.47 -21.08 -23.03
CA ARG A 175 -22.69 -20.80 -23.80
C ARG A 175 -23.37 -19.48 -23.42
N ASN A 176 -24.31 -19.09 -24.28
CA ASN A 176 -25.30 -18.04 -24.00
C ASN A 176 -26.61 -18.71 -23.54
N ALA A 177 -27.30 -18.09 -22.60
CA ALA A 177 -28.65 -18.49 -22.21
C ALA A 177 -29.52 -17.28 -21.94
N VAL A 178 -30.78 -17.40 -22.29
CA VAL A 178 -31.78 -16.36 -22.03
C VAL A 178 -32.37 -16.62 -20.66
N PHE A 179 -32.33 -15.60 -19.81
CA PHE A 179 -32.97 -15.58 -18.50
C PHE A 179 -34.07 -14.55 -18.47
N LYS A 180 -35.17 -14.88 -17.79
CA LYS A 180 -36.25 -13.93 -17.52
C LYS A 180 -36.02 -13.28 -16.15
N ILE A 181 -36.11 -11.97 -16.10
CA ILE A 181 -36.02 -11.22 -14.84
C ILE A 181 -37.38 -11.28 -14.13
N LEU A 182 -37.42 -11.91 -12.96
CA LEU A 182 -38.63 -11.97 -12.13
C LEU A 182 -38.88 -10.65 -11.39
N GLY A 183 -37.82 -9.99 -10.94
CA GLY A 183 -37.90 -8.75 -10.20
C GLY A 183 -36.58 -8.22 -9.73
N VAL A 184 -36.63 -7.13 -8.98
CA VAL A 184 -35.48 -6.46 -8.39
C VAL A 184 -35.41 -6.81 -6.91
N LEU A 185 -34.23 -7.19 -6.45
CA LEU A 185 -33.97 -7.55 -5.03
C LEU A 185 -34.04 -6.30 -4.15
N ASP A 186 -34.58 -6.46 -2.96
CA ASP A 186 -34.55 -5.44 -1.92
C ASP A 186 -33.10 -5.12 -1.54
N ARG A 187 -32.83 -3.84 -1.19
CA ARG A 187 -31.48 -3.35 -0.81
C ARG A 187 -31.02 -3.88 0.55
N GLU A 188 -31.01 -5.21 0.72
CA GLU A 188 -30.58 -5.85 1.96
C GLU A 188 -29.80 -7.17 1.71
N GLY A 189 -29.09 -7.60 2.74
CA GLY A 189 -28.43 -8.90 2.77
C GLY A 189 -27.53 -9.17 1.57
N LEU A 190 -27.78 -10.28 0.85
CA LEU A 190 -26.96 -10.72 -0.29
C LEU A 190 -26.97 -9.73 -1.48
N ALA A 191 -28.09 -9.03 -1.72
CA ALA A 191 -28.20 -8.07 -2.82
C ALA A 191 -27.18 -6.92 -2.77
N LEU A 192 -26.65 -6.63 -1.60
CA LEU A 192 -25.61 -5.61 -1.40
C LEU A 192 -24.17 -6.18 -1.47
N ALA A 193 -23.98 -7.47 -1.71
CA ALA A 193 -22.64 -8.03 -1.92
C ALA A 193 -22.04 -7.53 -3.24
N GLU A 194 -20.73 -7.53 -3.38
CA GLU A 194 -20.01 -7.05 -4.58
C GLU A 194 -20.43 -5.62 -5.02
N GLY A 195 -20.82 -4.76 -4.05
CA GLY A 195 -21.32 -3.41 -4.35
C GLY A 195 -22.68 -3.39 -5.09
N GLY A 196 -23.44 -4.46 -4.98
CA GLY A 196 -24.70 -4.62 -5.68
C GLY A 196 -24.58 -5.14 -7.12
N ALA A 197 -23.42 -5.52 -7.60
CA ALA A 197 -23.26 -6.13 -8.93
C ALA A 197 -23.55 -7.64 -8.88
N LEU A 198 -24.80 -8.01 -8.58
CA LEU A 198 -25.21 -9.39 -8.29
C LEU A 198 -26.59 -9.72 -8.81
N ALA A 199 -26.74 -10.97 -9.31
CA ALA A 199 -28.04 -11.58 -9.61
C ALA A 199 -28.14 -12.96 -8.95
N ILE A 200 -29.36 -13.37 -8.61
CA ILE A 200 -29.65 -14.66 -7.97
C ILE A 200 -30.52 -15.52 -8.90
N THR A 201 -30.21 -16.79 -9.06
CA THR A 201 -31.00 -17.79 -9.76
C THR A 201 -31.08 -19.06 -8.92
N ASP A 202 -32.00 -19.96 -9.23
CA ASP A 202 -32.04 -21.28 -8.60
C ASP A 202 -30.83 -22.12 -9.04
N ILE A 203 -30.45 -23.08 -8.20
CA ILE A 203 -29.26 -23.91 -8.43
C ILE A 203 -29.39 -24.80 -9.66
N ALA A 204 -30.58 -25.28 -10.01
CA ALA A 204 -30.82 -26.14 -11.16
C ALA A 204 -30.65 -25.32 -12.47
N SER A 205 -31.21 -24.14 -12.56
CA SER A 205 -31.00 -23.20 -13.67
C SER A 205 -29.55 -22.80 -13.80
N PHE A 206 -28.85 -22.60 -12.67
CA PHE A 206 -27.42 -22.30 -12.68
C PHE A 206 -26.61 -23.49 -13.22
N GLN A 207 -26.87 -24.72 -12.74
CA GLN A 207 -26.19 -25.92 -13.21
C GLN A 207 -26.48 -26.20 -14.69
N GLU A 208 -27.72 -25.96 -15.15
CA GLU A 208 -28.04 -26.07 -16.56
C GLU A 208 -27.30 -25.05 -17.43
N PHE A 209 -27.21 -23.80 -16.97
CA PHE A 209 -26.50 -22.73 -17.66
C PHE A 209 -24.99 -23.02 -17.75
N THR A 210 -24.39 -23.55 -16.69
CA THR A 210 -22.95 -23.85 -16.62
C THR A 210 -22.60 -25.26 -17.10
N ARG A 211 -23.59 -26.14 -17.32
CA ARG A 211 -23.41 -27.58 -17.60
C ARG A 211 -22.61 -28.33 -16.50
N LEU A 212 -22.83 -27.93 -15.25
CA LEU A 212 -22.16 -28.49 -14.06
C LEU A 212 -23.15 -29.31 -13.22
N PHE A 213 -23.65 -30.40 -13.76
CA PHE A 213 -24.64 -31.24 -13.09
C PHE A 213 -24.03 -32.09 -11.98
N GLY A 214 -24.73 -32.22 -10.85
CA GLY A 214 -24.37 -33.06 -9.70
C GLY A 214 -23.17 -32.57 -8.90
N VAL A 215 -22.69 -31.36 -9.17
CA VAL A 215 -21.58 -30.75 -8.43
C VAL A 215 -21.89 -29.30 -8.05
N VAL A 216 -21.33 -28.84 -6.93
CA VAL A 216 -21.49 -27.48 -6.42
C VAL A 216 -20.13 -26.91 -6.06
N ASP A 217 -20.00 -25.58 -6.01
CA ASP A 217 -18.72 -24.94 -5.67
C ASP A 217 -18.39 -25.17 -4.21
N ARG A 218 -19.38 -25.07 -3.32
CA ARG A 218 -19.24 -25.30 -1.88
C ARG A 218 -20.57 -25.64 -1.24
N ILE A 219 -20.49 -26.21 -0.03
CA ILE A 219 -21.65 -26.47 0.82
C ILE A 219 -21.45 -25.70 2.12
N ASP A 220 -22.39 -24.82 2.43
CA ASP A 220 -22.39 -24.02 3.64
C ASP A 220 -23.16 -24.77 4.74
N LEU A 221 -22.64 -24.81 5.97
CA LEU A 221 -23.20 -25.53 7.10
C LEU A 221 -23.50 -24.60 8.27
N VAL A 222 -24.63 -24.82 8.93
CA VAL A 222 -24.94 -24.29 10.25
C VAL A 222 -24.85 -25.42 11.25
N LEU A 223 -24.11 -25.24 12.33
CA LEU A 223 -23.95 -26.26 13.36
C LEU A 223 -25.17 -26.34 14.29
N SER A 224 -25.41 -27.53 14.82
CA SER A 224 -26.44 -27.70 15.86
C SER A 224 -26.01 -26.96 17.13
N PRO A 225 -26.94 -26.51 17.99
CA PRO A 225 -26.59 -25.77 19.23
C PRO A 225 -25.70 -26.59 20.20
N ALA A 226 -25.71 -27.93 20.08
CA ALA A 226 -24.85 -28.84 20.82
C ALA A 226 -23.42 -28.86 20.25
N ALA A 227 -23.27 -28.95 18.93
CA ALA A 227 -22.00 -28.93 18.24
C ALA A 227 -21.31 -27.56 18.28
N ALA A 228 -22.08 -26.45 18.23
CA ALA A 228 -21.54 -25.09 18.33
C ALA A 228 -20.84 -24.76 19.68
N LYS A 229 -21.11 -25.58 20.72
CA LYS A 229 -20.45 -25.48 22.04
C LYS A 229 -19.20 -26.36 22.18
N GLN A 230 -18.95 -27.22 21.21
CA GLN A 230 -17.78 -28.13 21.21
C GLN A 230 -16.55 -27.41 20.60
N PRO A 231 -15.33 -27.84 20.96
CA PRO A 231 -14.15 -27.42 20.26
C PRO A 231 -14.25 -27.71 18.75
N ARG A 232 -14.00 -26.72 17.94
CA ARG A 232 -14.13 -26.81 16.48
C ARG A 232 -13.40 -28.01 15.87
N GLU A 233 -12.21 -28.32 16.36
CA GLU A 233 -11.39 -29.43 15.89
C GLU A 233 -12.07 -30.81 16.10
N VAL A 234 -12.96 -30.91 17.09
CA VAL A 234 -13.73 -32.13 17.36
C VAL A 234 -14.82 -32.29 16.31
N VAL A 235 -15.57 -31.20 16.06
CA VAL A 235 -16.65 -31.19 15.06
C VAL A 235 -16.08 -31.41 13.65
N GLU A 236 -14.97 -30.79 13.32
CA GLU A 236 -14.30 -30.99 12.03
C GLU A 236 -13.86 -32.46 11.82
N ARG A 237 -13.31 -33.10 12.85
CA ARG A 237 -12.94 -34.54 12.78
C ARG A 237 -14.16 -35.46 12.60
N GLN A 238 -15.26 -35.17 13.28
CA GLN A 238 -16.51 -35.91 13.13
C GLN A 238 -17.07 -35.79 11.73
N LEU A 239 -17.17 -34.54 11.21
CA LEU A 239 -17.62 -34.28 9.84
C LEU A 239 -16.67 -34.89 8.79
N ALA A 240 -15.38 -34.87 9.01
CA ALA A 240 -14.39 -35.41 8.07
C ALA A 240 -14.59 -36.94 7.86
N SER A 241 -15.15 -37.64 8.84
CA SER A 241 -15.41 -39.11 8.73
C SER A 241 -16.45 -39.47 7.67
N ILE A 242 -17.37 -38.57 7.35
CA ILE A 242 -18.43 -38.78 6.35
C ILE A 242 -18.08 -38.19 4.97
N LEU A 243 -17.01 -37.45 4.87
CA LEU A 243 -16.63 -36.76 3.65
C LEU A 243 -15.70 -37.61 2.77
N PRO A 244 -15.87 -37.60 1.46
CA PRO A 244 -14.93 -38.20 0.52
C PRO A 244 -13.54 -37.53 0.61
N PRO A 245 -12.47 -38.28 0.26
CA PRO A 245 -11.12 -37.67 0.23
C PRO A 245 -11.05 -36.47 -0.69
N GLY A 246 -10.28 -35.45 -0.26
CA GLY A 246 -10.07 -34.20 -1.02
C GLY A 246 -11.04 -33.06 -0.68
N ILE A 247 -12.07 -33.29 0.15
CA ILE A 247 -12.94 -32.23 0.64
C ILE A 247 -12.34 -31.70 1.93
N ARG A 248 -12.25 -30.38 2.01
CA ARG A 248 -11.79 -29.63 3.19
C ARG A 248 -12.96 -28.96 3.89
N ILE A 249 -12.81 -28.85 5.19
CA ILE A 249 -13.70 -28.07 6.06
C ILE A 249 -12.97 -26.81 6.44
N ALA A 250 -13.61 -25.66 6.27
CA ALA A 250 -13.07 -24.36 6.65
C ALA A 250 -14.15 -23.51 7.30
N SER A 251 -13.74 -22.48 8.04
CA SER A 251 -14.65 -21.43 8.46
C SER A 251 -14.76 -20.34 7.39
N PRO A 252 -15.92 -19.71 7.20
CA PRO A 252 -16.02 -18.51 6.39
C PRO A 252 -15.06 -17.40 6.83
N SER A 253 -14.75 -17.32 8.13
CA SER A 253 -13.79 -16.35 8.69
C SER A 253 -12.37 -16.55 8.17
N GLU A 254 -11.93 -17.77 7.86
CA GLU A 254 -10.57 -18.04 7.35
C GLU A 254 -10.29 -17.34 6.01
N ASN A 255 -11.26 -17.38 5.09
CA ASN A 255 -11.14 -16.68 3.81
C ASN A 255 -11.17 -15.16 3.99
N LYS A 256 -11.99 -14.68 4.94
CA LYS A 256 -12.07 -13.26 5.31
C LYS A 256 -10.76 -12.79 5.95
N GLU A 257 -10.22 -13.54 6.91
CA GLU A 257 -8.95 -13.24 7.59
C GLU A 257 -7.78 -13.22 6.61
N THR A 258 -7.72 -14.18 5.69
CA THR A 258 -6.71 -14.21 4.63
C THR A 258 -6.77 -12.95 3.75
N GLY A 259 -7.96 -12.57 3.29
CA GLY A 259 -8.15 -11.34 2.52
C GLY A 259 -7.83 -10.08 3.31
N GLN A 260 -8.25 -10.01 4.58
CA GLN A 260 -7.94 -8.89 5.47
C GLN A 260 -6.43 -8.78 5.76
N ALA A 261 -5.73 -9.89 5.96
CA ALA A 261 -4.29 -9.89 6.16
C ALA A 261 -3.53 -9.35 4.94
N MET A 262 -4.01 -9.67 3.74
CA MET A 262 -3.45 -9.16 2.48
C MET A 262 -3.62 -7.65 2.34
N ILE A 263 -4.83 -7.14 2.57
CA ILE A 263 -5.12 -5.70 2.56
C ILE A 263 -4.38 -5.01 3.71
N GLY A 264 -4.27 -5.67 4.87
CA GLY A 264 -3.56 -5.19 6.06
C GLY A 264 -2.06 -4.94 5.82
N ALA A 265 -1.36 -5.80 5.07
CA ALA A 265 0.03 -5.57 4.70
C ALA A 265 0.20 -4.31 3.82
N TYR A 266 -0.71 -4.11 2.85
CA TYR A 266 -0.75 -2.90 2.03
C TYR A 266 -1.05 -1.64 2.87
N GLN A 267 -2.03 -1.75 3.78
CA GLN A 267 -2.37 -0.69 4.74
C GLN A 267 -1.16 -0.25 5.56
N LEU A 268 -0.40 -1.22 6.07
CA LEU A 268 0.73 -0.95 6.94
C LEU A 268 1.82 -0.18 6.20
N ASN A 269 2.13 -0.56 4.97
CA ASN A 269 3.09 0.17 4.13
C ASN A 269 2.65 1.63 3.88
N LEU A 270 1.40 1.85 3.49
CA LEU A 270 0.88 3.20 3.29
C LEU A 270 0.84 4.02 4.59
N SER A 271 0.50 3.37 5.72
CA SER A 271 0.46 4.03 7.04
C SER A 271 1.83 4.52 7.47
N ILE A 272 2.89 3.76 7.20
CA ILE A 272 4.25 4.15 7.56
C ILE A 272 4.75 5.29 6.69
N LEU A 273 4.46 5.25 5.38
CA LEU A 273 4.78 6.37 4.50
C LEU A 273 4.06 7.65 4.95
N SER A 274 2.81 7.54 5.36
CA SER A 274 2.04 8.68 5.88
C SER A 274 2.55 9.16 7.24
N PHE A 275 2.98 8.24 8.12
CA PHE A 275 3.61 8.57 9.38
C PHE A 275 4.94 9.32 9.18
N ALA A 276 5.74 8.95 8.18
CA ALA A 276 6.95 9.67 7.84
C ALA A 276 6.67 11.13 7.43
N SER A 277 5.59 11.41 6.70
CA SER A 277 5.15 12.77 6.37
C SER A 277 4.79 13.57 7.63
N LEU A 278 4.09 12.94 8.58
CA LEU A 278 3.76 13.56 9.86
C LEU A 278 5.01 13.81 10.72
N PHE A 279 5.99 12.90 10.65
CA PHE A 279 7.28 13.05 11.32
C PHE A 279 8.08 14.24 10.80
N VAL A 280 8.04 14.52 9.50
CA VAL A 280 8.63 15.76 8.93
C VAL A 280 7.91 17.00 9.49
N GLY A 281 6.57 16.96 9.62
CA GLY A 281 5.79 18.01 10.29
C GLY A 281 6.22 18.28 11.73
N MET A 282 6.64 17.26 12.47
CA MET A 282 7.18 17.37 13.84
C MET A 282 8.39 18.31 13.90
N PHE A 283 9.28 18.25 12.93
CA PHE A 283 10.45 19.15 12.89
C PHE A 283 10.06 20.62 12.71
N LEU A 284 8.95 20.92 12.03
CA LEU A 284 8.43 22.27 11.91
C LEU A 284 7.93 22.82 13.25
N VAL A 285 7.19 22.01 14.00
CA VAL A 285 6.74 22.34 15.37
C VAL A 285 7.95 22.61 16.25
N TYR A 286 8.90 21.67 16.25
CA TYR A 286 10.14 21.82 17.00
C TYR A 286 10.85 23.15 16.67
N SER A 287 11.04 23.42 15.37
CA SER A 287 11.75 24.60 14.89
C SER A 287 11.09 25.90 15.35
N LEU A 288 9.76 25.98 15.26
CA LEU A 288 9.02 27.18 15.70
C LEU A 288 9.07 27.36 17.22
N VAL A 289 8.82 26.28 17.99
CA VAL A 289 8.82 26.36 19.46
C VAL A 289 10.23 26.68 19.97
N ALA A 290 11.27 26.09 19.38
CA ALA A 290 12.66 26.40 19.69
C ALA A 290 13.03 27.86 19.38
N LEU A 291 12.55 28.38 18.24
CA LEU A 291 12.71 29.80 17.88
C LEU A 291 12.05 30.71 18.92
N ASN A 292 10.77 30.42 19.23
CA ASN A 292 10.01 31.19 20.21
C ASN A 292 10.71 31.20 21.57
N ALA A 293 11.25 30.05 22.01
CA ALA A 293 12.04 29.95 23.22
C ALA A 293 13.35 30.77 23.16
N ALA A 294 14.04 30.73 22.01
CA ALA A 294 15.32 31.42 21.83
C ALA A 294 15.15 32.95 21.73
N THR A 295 14.18 33.43 20.93
CA THR A 295 13.94 34.86 20.72
C THR A 295 13.41 35.58 21.97
N ARG A 296 12.76 34.82 22.86
CA ARG A 296 12.12 35.36 24.07
C ARG A 296 12.88 35.04 25.36
N ARG A 297 14.17 34.65 25.27
CA ARG A 297 15.01 34.36 26.45
C ARG A 297 15.04 35.49 27.48
N HIS A 298 15.12 36.73 27.03
CA HIS A 298 15.11 37.88 27.93
C HIS A 298 13.76 37.99 28.68
N GLU A 299 12.64 37.91 27.99
CA GLU A 299 11.31 37.93 28.59
C GLU A 299 11.13 36.77 29.59
N LEU A 300 11.65 35.56 29.25
CA LEU A 300 11.63 34.39 30.12
C LEU A 300 12.46 34.62 31.39
N ALA A 301 13.63 35.27 31.27
CA ALA A 301 14.45 35.59 32.40
C ALA A 301 13.74 36.61 33.31
N VAL A 302 13.09 37.63 32.75
CA VAL A 302 12.28 38.59 33.50
C VAL A 302 11.11 37.90 34.22
N LEU A 303 10.37 37.03 33.55
CA LEU A 303 9.29 36.26 34.18
C LEU A 303 9.82 35.40 35.32
N ARG A 304 10.98 34.81 35.18
CA ARG A 304 11.63 34.06 36.25
C ARG A 304 12.07 34.92 37.43
N SER A 305 12.60 36.10 37.16
CA SER A 305 12.95 37.06 38.20
C SER A 305 11.69 37.57 38.92
N ALA A 306 10.56 37.66 38.25
CA ALA A 306 9.25 37.97 38.83
C ALA A 306 8.59 36.80 39.57
N GLY A 307 9.26 35.62 39.71
CA GLY A 307 8.80 34.51 40.50
C GLY A 307 8.09 33.37 39.70
N ALA A 308 8.09 33.39 38.38
CA ALA A 308 7.54 32.29 37.59
C ALA A 308 8.29 30.97 37.81
N ALA A 309 7.58 29.90 38.14
CA ALA A 309 8.17 28.58 38.36
C ALA A 309 8.64 27.95 37.02
N GLN A 310 9.71 27.12 37.08
CA GLN A 310 10.24 26.41 35.91
C GLN A 310 9.16 25.58 35.23
N ARG A 311 8.32 24.88 35.99
CA ARG A 311 7.23 24.06 35.47
C ARG A 311 6.20 24.89 34.68
N GLN A 312 5.95 26.14 35.08
CA GLN A 312 5.00 27.01 34.40
C GLN A 312 5.52 27.37 33.01
N LEU A 313 6.81 27.65 32.87
CA LEU A 313 7.43 27.92 31.57
C LEU A 313 7.47 26.67 30.69
N PHE A 314 7.76 25.51 31.26
CA PHE A 314 7.71 24.25 30.57
C PHE A 314 6.32 23.99 29.94
N PHE A 315 5.27 24.07 30.78
CA PHE A 315 3.90 23.86 30.30
C PHE A 315 3.44 24.96 29.31
N LEU A 316 3.96 26.18 29.41
CA LEU A 316 3.66 27.26 28.46
C LEU A 316 4.06 26.90 27.04
N PHE A 317 5.29 26.41 26.84
CA PHE A 317 5.77 26.01 25.51
C PHE A 317 5.17 24.66 25.05
N LEU A 318 4.92 23.77 25.99
CA LEU A 318 4.27 22.50 25.68
C LEU A 318 2.83 22.70 25.18
N THR A 319 2.07 23.63 25.81
CA THR A 319 0.72 24.00 25.37
C THR A 319 0.75 24.77 24.04
N GLU A 320 1.82 25.51 23.76
CA GLU A 320 2.02 26.15 22.45
C GLU A 320 2.16 25.10 21.33
N GLY A 321 2.96 24.05 21.56
CA GLY A 321 3.07 22.93 20.64
C GLY A 321 1.75 22.17 20.46
N ALA A 322 1.04 21.92 21.56
CA ALA A 322 -0.28 21.28 21.51
C ALA A 322 -1.32 22.12 20.73
N PHE A 323 -1.31 23.41 20.90
CA PHE A 323 -2.20 24.33 20.20
C PHE A 323 -1.90 24.37 18.68
N LEU A 324 -0.63 24.40 18.30
CA LEU A 324 -0.21 24.29 16.90
C LEU A 324 -0.65 22.94 16.31
N GLY A 325 -0.49 21.85 17.05
CA GLY A 325 -0.99 20.51 16.68
C GLY A 325 -2.50 20.48 16.48
N LEU A 326 -3.25 21.10 17.40
CA LEU A 326 -4.71 21.22 17.29
C LEU A 326 -5.14 22.01 16.05
N LEU A 327 -4.54 23.16 15.82
CA LEU A 327 -4.82 23.97 14.61
C LEU A 327 -4.44 23.19 13.36
N GLY A 328 -3.27 22.57 13.33
CA GLY A 328 -2.82 21.75 12.21
C GLY A 328 -3.80 20.62 11.90
N TRP A 329 -4.25 19.90 12.91
CA TRP A 329 -5.25 18.84 12.75
C TRP A 329 -6.60 19.38 12.26
N LEU A 330 -7.05 20.51 12.80
CA LEU A 330 -8.31 21.15 12.38
C LEU A 330 -8.27 21.53 10.88
N PHE A 331 -7.17 22.09 10.41
CA PHE A 331 -6.99 22.39 8.99
C PHE A 331 -6.70 21.15 8.13
N ALA A 332 -6.18 20.07 8.73
CA ALA A 332 -6.00 18.80 8.06
C ALA A 332 -7.34 18.16 7.65
N PHE A 333 -8.39 18.34 8.44
CA PHE A 333 -9.68 17.69 8.22
C PHE A 333 -10.31 18.00 6.84
N PRO A 334 -10.48 19.27 6.42
CA PRO A 334 -11.00 19.56 5.08
C PRO A 334 -10.05 19.10 3.97
N VAL A 335 -8.73 19.20 4.16
CA VAL A 335 -7.76 18.71 3.19
C VAL A 335 -7.82 17.19 3.06
N SER A 336 -7.93 16.49 4.18
CA SER A 336 -8.04 15.03 4.18
C SER A 336 -9.33 14.55 3.52
N SER A 337 -10.44 15.27 3.66
CA SER A 337 -11.73 14.89 3.03
C SER A 337 -11.66 14.93 1.49
N VAL A 338 -10.93 15.88 0.93
CA VAL A 338 -10.65 15.94 -0.52
C VAL A 338 -9.68 14.84 -0.93
N LEU A 339 -8.60 14.66 -0.18
CA LEU A 339 -7.57 13.69 -0.47
C LEU A 339 -8.07 12.25 -0.35
N VAL A 340 -8.95 11.96 0.63
CA VAL A 340 -9.59 10.64 0.80
C VAL A 340 -10.37 10.23 -0.46
N ARG A 341 -11.13 11.13 -1.07
CA ARG A 341 -11.90 10.82 -2.29
C ARG A 341 -11.00 10.39 -3.44
N TYR A 342 -9.87 11.07 -3.60
CA TYR A 342 -8.88 10.75 -4.62
C TYR A 342 -8.15 9.43 -4.30
N LEU A 343 -7.68 9.27 -3.06
CA LEU A 343 -6.97 8.07 -2.63
C LEU A 343 -7.86 6.83 -2.61
N LEU A 344 -9.12 6.97 -2.22
CA LEU A 344 -10.06 5.86 -2.17
C LEU A 344 -10.25 5.20 -3.54
N GLN A 345 -10.37 6.00 -4.60
CA GLN A 345 -10.45 5.48 -5.97
C GLN A 345 -9.19 4.69 -6.35
N GLY A 346 -8.00 5.20 -6.03
CA GLY A 346 -6.74 4.51 -6.29
C GLY A 346 -6.56 3.25 -5.43
N VAL A 347 -6.83 3.33 -4.12
CA VAL A 347 -6.73 2.18 -3.20
C VAL A 347 -7.73 1.09 -3.57
N SER A 348 -9.00 1.45 -3.78
CA SER A 348 -10.06 0.50 -4.15
C SER A 348 -9.75 -0.18 -5.48
N ARG A 349 -9.26 0.57 -6.48
CA ARG A 349 -8.84 0.02 -7.76
C ARG A 349 -7.66 -0.95 -7.63
N THR A 350 -6.64 -0.56 -6.87
CA THR A 350 -5.48 -1.41 -6.59
C THR A 350 -5.88 -2.69 -5.87
N VAL A 351 -6.68 -2.59 -4.80
CA VAL A 351 -7.15 -3.76 -4.04
C VAL A 351 -8.04 -4.64 -4.90
N SER A 352 -8.95 -4.07 -5.69
CA SER A 352 -9.85 -4.82 -6.58
C SER A 352 -9.10 -5.56 -7.68
N THR A 353 -7.97 -5.02 -8.14
CA THR A 353 -7.19 -5.62 -9.23
C THR A 353 -6.19 -6.66 -8.73
N LEU A 354 -5.51 -6.38 -7.60
CA LEU A 354 -4.44 -7.24 -7.10
C LEU A 354 -4.92 -8.32 -6.12
N PHE A 355 -6.04 -8.08 -5.41
CA PHE A 355 -6.44 -8.93 -4.30
C PHE A 355 -7.86 -9.47 -4.43
N VAL A 356 -8.86 -8.63 -4.28
CA VAL A 356 -10.29 -8.99 -4.29
C VAL A 356 -11.10 -7.80 -4.78
N ARG A 357 -12.14 -8.04 -5.58
CA ARG A 357 -13.05 -6.97 -6.01
C ARG A 357 -13.74 -6.33 -4.80
N VAL A 358 -13.50 -5.03 -4.64
CA VAL A 358 -14.07 -4.23 -3.56
C VAL A 358 -14.76 -3.01 -4.18
N HIS A 359 -16.07 -2.89 -3.96
CA HIS A 359 -16.81 -1.67 -4.27
C HIS A 359 -16.97 -0.87 -2.98
N VAL A 360 -16.48 0.36 -3.00
CA VAL A 360 -16.63 1.27 -1.85
C VAL A 360 -17.66 2.33 -2.21
N ASP A 361 -18.91 2.06 -1.85
CA ASP A 361 -20.04 2.94 -2.19
C ASP A 361 -20.16 4.16 -1.27
N THR A 362 -19.75 4.05 -0.02
CA THR A 362 -19.88 5.12 0.96
C THR A 362 -18.66 5.28 1.85
N LEU A 363 -18.17 6.51 1.94
CA LEU A 363 -17.20 6.91 2.96
C LEU A 363 -17.95 7.00 4.31
N ARG A 364 -17.84 5.97 5.13
CA ARG A 364 -18.19 6.09 6.54
C ARG A 364 -16.97 6.63 7.29
N LEU A 365 -17.15 7.82 7.87
CA LEU A 365 -16.14 8.40 8.76
C LEU A 365 -16.17 7.61 10.07
N ASP A 366 -15.18 6.75 10.28
CA ASP A 366 -15.03 6.07 11.56
C ASP A 366 -14.50 7.07 12.61
N ALA A 367 -15.28 7.25 13.67
CA ALA A 367 -14.93 8.13 14.78
C ALA A 367 -13.62 7.70 15.46
N TRP A 368 -13.33 6.40 15.49
CA TRP A 368 -12.09 5.87 16.08
C TRP A 368 -10.85 6.31 15.26
N GLU A 369 -10.90 6.22 13.94
CA GLU A 369 -9.79 6.65 13.07
C GLU A 369 -9.55 8.16 13.15
N ILE A 370 -10.62 8.95 13.26
CA ILE A 370 -10.54 10.40 13.45
C ILE A 370 -9.89 10.72 14.80
N LEU A 371 -10.31 10.03 15.88
CA LEU A 371 -9.75 10.21 17.22
C LEU A 371 -8.29 9.77 17.30
N LEU A 372 -7.93 8.68 16.64
CA LEU A 372 -6.57 8.19 16.54
C LEU A 372 -5.67 9.19 15.78
N SER A 373 -6.14 9.72 14.67
CA SER A 373 -5.44 10.77 13.91
C SER A 373 -5.21 12.02 14.76
N PHE A 374 -6.24 12.45 15.49
CA PHE A 374 -6.13 13.54 16.46
C PHE A 374 -5.07 13.25 17.52
N GLY A 375 -5.17 12.09 18.19
CA GLY A 375 -4.25 11.68 19.24
C GLY A 375 -2.80 11.59 18.78
N VAL A 376 -2.55 11.00 17.61
CA VAL A 376 -1.20 10.89 17.03
C VAL A 376 -0.65 12.27 16.68
N THR A 377 -1.45 13.14 16.08
CA THR A 377 -1.00 14.51 15.71
C THR A 377 -0.65 15.34 16.95
N ILE A 378 -1.50 15.30 17.98
CA ILE A 378 -1.22 16.00 19.22
C ILE A 378 0.00 15.42 19.94
N PHE A 379 0.11 14.08 20.00
CA PHE A 379 1.25 13.40 20.63
C PHE A 379 2.58 13.80 19.96
N ILE A 380 2.63 13.78 18.63
CA ILE A 380 3.82 14.17 17.87
C ILE A 380 4.15 15.66 18.06
N SER A 381 3.14 16.53 18.12
CA SER A 381 3.33 17.95 18.38
C SER A 381 3.85 18.23 19.77
N LEU A 382 3.36 17.49 20.78
CA LEU A 382 3.87 17.55 22.16
C LEU A 382 5.30 17.05 22.26
N LEU A 383 5.62 15.94 21.58
CA LEU A 383 6.96 15.37 21.53
C LEU A 383 7.95 16.36 20.90
N ALA A 384 7.53 17.02 19.81
CA ALA A 384 8.31 18.07 19.16
C ALA A 384 8.59 19.27 20.07
N ALA A 385 7.59 19.68 20.85
CA ALA A 385 7.71 20.82 21.76
C ALA A 385 8.47 20.50 23.06
N TYR A 386 8.63 19.21 23.40
CA TYR A 386 9.19 18.79 24.69
C TYR A 386 10.61 19.31 24.94
N GLN A 387 11.53 19.12 23.99
CA GLN A 387 12.92 19.55 24.14
C GLN A 387 13.06 21.08 24.19
N PRO A 388 12.44 21.86 23.28
CA PRO A 388 12.46 23.33 23.39
C PRO A 388 11.86 23.85 24.69
N ALA A 389 10.76 23.25 25.15
CA ALA A 389 10.13 23.60 26.43
C ALA A 389 11.07 23.32 27.62
N HIS A 390 11.80 22.21 27.55
CA HIS A 390 12.79 21.83 28.57
C HIS A 390 13.99 22.79 28.60
N GLU A 391 14.45 23.24 27.44
CA GLU A 391 15.49 24.28 27.34
C GLU A 391 15.01 25.64 27.86
N ALA A 392 13.79 26.03 27.49
CA ALA A 392 13.18 27.29 27.92
C ALA A 392 13.03 27.37 29.47
N MET A 393 12.64 26.28 30.11
CA MET A 393 12.50 26.27 31.58
C MET A 393 13.83 26.39 32.34
N ARG A 394 14.96 26.08 31.72
CA ARG A 394 16.31 26.11 32.31
C ARG A 394 16.99 27.47 32.17
N VAL A 395 16.40 28.44 31.52
CA VAL A 395 16.97 29.80 31.37
C VAL A 395 17.17 30.40 32.76
N ALA A 396 18.43 30.66 33.09
CA ALA A 396 18.78 31.29 34.37
C ALA A 396 18.78 32.84 34.22
N PRO A 397 18.20 33.59 35.16
CA PRO A 397 18.23 35.06 35.11
C PRO A 397 19.62 35.65 34.95
N LYS A 398 20.62 34.97 35.53
CA LYS A 398 22.04 35.36 35.54
C LYS A 398 22.72 35.19 34.14
N GLU A 399 22.25 34.23 33.30
CA GLU A 399 22.87 33.89 32.01
C GLU A 399 22.60 34.91 30.92
N VAL A 400 21.55 35.73 31.08
CA VAL A 400 21.21 36.81 30.15
C VAL A 400 22.26 37.92 30.17
N LEU A 401 23.06 37.99 31.26
CA LEU A 401 24.09 39.00 31.45
C LEU A 401 25.51 38.61 31.01
N THR A 402 25.72 37.28 30.61
CA THR A 402 27.07 36.78 30.27
C THR A 402 27.08 35.89 29.04
N ASP A 403 27.30 36.48 27.86
CA ASP A 403 27.33 35.80 26.55
C ASP A 403 28.53 34.83 26.29
N ALA A 404 29.51 34.78 27.17
CA ALA A 404 30.82 34.22 26.82
C ALA A 404 31.03 32.68 27.02
N ARG A 405 30.21 31.96 27.73
CA ARG A 405 30.45 30.57 28.10
C ARG A 405 29.83 29.46 27.23
N GLN A 406 29.02 29.78 26.21
CA GLN A 406 28.24 28.77 25.48
C GLN A 406 29.02 27.99 24.41
N GLN A 407 30.15 28.46 23.88
CA GLN A 407 30.81 27.82 22.73
C GLN A 407 31.52 26.48 23.04
N VAL A 408 32.03 26.26 24.25
CA VAL A 408 32.77 25.03 24.59
C VAL A 408 31.85 23.84 24.86
N THR A 409 30.69 24.06 25.47
CA THR A 409 29.68 23.03 25.77
C THR A 409 29.05 22.42 24.52
N HIS A 410 28.88 23.17 23.43
CA HIS A 410 28.27 22.71 22.20
C HIS A 410 29.09 21.68 21.40
N ARG A 411 30.43 21.78 21.44
CA ARG A 411 31.32 20.83 20.74
C ARG A 411 31.34 19.44 21.38
N LEU A 412 31.32 19.37 22.72
CA LEU A 412 31.22 18.10 23.45
C LEU A 412 29.87 17.43 23.26
N ALA A 413 28.79 18.22 23.19
CA ALA A 413 27.46 17.69 22.90
C ALA A 413 27.35 17.10 21.49
N ALA A 414 27.92 17.72 20.46
CA ALA A 414 27.90 17.20 19.08
C ALA A 414 28.66 15.85 18.95
N ARG A 415 29.76 15.67 19.65
CA ARG A 415 30.48 14.38 19.66
C ARG A 415 29.70 13.27 20.38
N ARG A 416 29.02 13.57 21.49
CA ARG A 416 28.17 12.61 22.20
C ARG A 416 26.96 12.21 21.34
N LEU A 417 26.32 13.18 20.68
CA LEU A 417 25.25 12.93 19.75
C LEU A 417 25.69 12.05 18.56
N ALA A 418 26.90 12.27 18.02
CA ALA A 418 27.47 11.42 16.98
C ALA A 418 27.72 9.99 17.48
N GLY A 419 28.13 9.79 18.74
CA GLY A 419 28.26 8.46 19.32
C GLY A 419 26.93 7.72 19.43
N VAL A 420 25.88 8.41 19.91
CA VAL A 420 24.51 7.86 19.97
C VAL A 420 23.98 7.57 18.56
N SER A 421 24.24 8.46 17.61
CA SER A 421 23.89 8.27 16.19
C SER A 421 24.46 6.97 15.62
N ILE A 422 25.75 6.75 15.79
CA ILE A 422 26.43 5.54 15.31
C ILE A 422 25.84 4.29 15.99
N LEU A 423 25.55 4.37 17.30
CA LEU A 423 24.91 3.27 18.03
C LEU A 423 23.53 2.94 17.46
N LEU A 424 22.70 3.96 17.18
CA LEU A 424 21.39 3.76 16.54
C LEU A 424 21.49 3.16 15.15
N MET A 425 22.42 3.64 14.33
CA MET A 425 22.67 3.09 13.00
C MET A 425 23.13 1.63 13.06
N LEU A 426 24.00 1.29 14.01
CA LEU A 426 24.45 -0.09 14.24
C LEU A 426 23.29 -0.97 14.77
N ALA A 427 22.41 -0.42 15.64
CA ALA A 427 21.24 -1.13 16.15
C ALA A 427 20.20 -1.41 15.06
N ALA A 428 20.16 -0.62 13.98
CA ALA A 428 19.29 -0.88 12.86
C ALA A 428 19.58 -2.24 12.19
N TRP A 429 20.83 -2.66 12.11
CA TRP A 429 21.22 -3.91 11.45
C TRP A 429 20.62 -5.18 12.11
N PRO A 430 20.78 -5.44 13.42
CA PRO A 430 20.14 -6.60 14.05
C PRO A 430 18.61 -6.52 14.00
N LEU A 431 18.03 -5.33 14.05
CA LEU A 431 16.56 -5.17 13.91
C LEU A 431 16.05 -5.67 12.56
N THR A 432 16.80 -5.49 11.46
CA THR A 432 16.39 -6.00 10.14
C THR A 432 16.34 -7.53 10.07
N ARG A 433 17.04 -8.23 10.98
CA ARG A 433 17.08 -9.71 11.02
C ARG A 433 15.95 -10.33 11.86
N LEU A 434 15.22 -9.51 12.61
CA LEU A 434 14.08 -10.01 13.36
C LEU A 434 12.97 -10.45 12.39
N PRO A 435 12.43 -11.68 12.56
CA PRO A 435 11.33 -12.14 11.73
C PRO A 435 10.10 -11.26 11.93
N GLY A 436 9.33 -11.06 10.87
CA GLY A 436 8.03 -10.40 10.96
C GLY A 436 7.04 -11.26 11.77
N ALA A 437 6.20 -10.65 12.57
CA ALA A 437 5.11 -11.32 13.28
C ALA A 437 3.79 -11.01 12.57
N ALA A 438 3.01 -12.03 12.23
CA ALA A 438 1.73 -11.91 11.52
C ALA A 438 1.81 -11.10 10.21
N GLY A 439 2.91 -11.24 9.45
CA GLY A 439 3.14 -10.48 8.20
C GLY A 439 3.55 -9.02 8.42
N ILE A 440 3.79 -8.60 9.67
CA ILE A 440 4.18 -7.24 10.02
C ILE A 440 5.69 -7.21 10.31
N PRO A 441 6.50 -6.47 9.55
CA PRO A 441 7.95 -6.37 9.74
C PRO A 441 8.32 -5.35 10.83
N PHE A 442 7.95 -5.60 12.08
CA PHE A 442 8.23 -4.69 13.22
C PHE A 442 9.71 -4.33 13.32
N GLY A 443 10.61 -5.30 13.12
CA GLY A 443 12.04 -5.08 13.14
C GLY A 443 12.51 -4.14 12.02
N GLY A 444 11.99 -4.29 10.80
CA GLY A 444 12.26 -3.42 9.68
C GLY A 444 11.84 -1.97 9.93
N TYR A 445 10.68 -1.78 10.54
CA TYR A 445 10.20 -0.44 10.90
C TYR A 445 11.00 0.20 12.02
N GLY A 446 11.38 -0.59 13.04
CA GLY A 446 12.31 -0.15 14.07
C GLY A 446 13.66 0.28 13.48
N ALA A 447 14.17 -0.45 12.49
CA ALA A 447 15.38 -0.10 11.77
C ALA A 447 15.26 1.23 11.01
N ILE A 448 14.12 1.49 10.34
CA ILE A 448 13.85 2.77 9.67
C ILE A 448 13.89 3.94 10.68
N LEU A 449 13.21 3.81 11.81
CA LEU A 449 13.21 4.84 12.86
C LEU A 449 14.62 5.09 13.41
N CYS A 450 15.40 4.02 13.65
CA CYS A 450 16.80 4.12 14.08
C CYS A 450 17.66 4.81 13.02
N LEU A 451 17.46 4.54 11.73
CA LEU A 451 18.18 5.20 10.64
C LEU A 451 17.83 6.69 10.56
N PHE A 452 16.55 7.06 10.56
CA PHE A 452 16.15 8.48 10.55
C PHE A 452 16.69 9.24 11.75
N ALA A 453 16.53 8.70 12.96
CA ALA A 453 17.06 9.31 14.18
C ALA A 453 18.58 9.38 14.16
N GLY A 454 19.25 8.31 13.70
CA GLY A 454 20.70 8.24 13.58
C GLY A 454 21.25 9.32 12.65
N PHE A 455 20.75 9.42 11.43
CA PHE A 455 21.23 10.44 10.47
C PHE A 455 20.88 11.86 10.91
N ALA A 456 19.70 12.09 11.49
CA ALA A 456 19.33 13.39 12.04
C ALA A 456 20.26 13.81 13.20
N LEU A 457 20.58 12.89 14.13
CA LEU A 457 21.52 13.14 15.23
C LEU A 457 22.99 13.26 14.79
N LEU A 458 23.34 12.73 13.63
CA LEU A 458 24.68 12.90 13.04
C LEU A 458 24.87 14.29 12.43
N ALA A 459 23.80 14.94 12.02
CA ALA A 459 23.83 16.23 11.32
C ALA A 459 24.65 17.31 12.03
N PRO A 460 24.57 17.52 13.37
CA PRO A 460 25.41 18.51 14.07
C PRO A 460 26.92 18.33 13.85
N TYR A 461 27.38 17.11 13.98
CA TYR A 461 28.78 16.75 13.81
C TYR A 461 29.21 16.85 12.34
N GLY A 462 28.36 16.37 11.42
CA GLY A 462 28.59 16.47 9.98
C GLY A 462 28.73 17.92 9.51
N LEU A 463 27.83 18.79 9.94
CA LEU A 463 27.87 20.23 9.61
C LEU A 463 29.12 20.91 10.15
N GLN A 464 29.53 20.62 11.38
CA GLN A 464 30.78 21.16 11.95
C GLN A 464 32.01 20.73 11.13
N LYS A 465 32.08 19.48 10.73
CA LYS A 465 33.18 18.96 9.92
C LYS A 465 33.17 19.54 8.50
N LEU A 466 32.00 19.55 7.88
CA LEU A 466 31.82 20.08 6.53
C LEU A 466 32.20 21.57 6.48
N GLY A 467 31.71 22.38 7.44
CA GLY A 467 32.07 23.78 7.54
C GLY A 467 33.57 23.99 7.75
N ALA A 468 34.22 23.16 8.56
CA ALA A 468 35.68 23.24 8.78
C ALA A 468 36.49 22.90 7.51
N VAL A 469 36.08 21.87 6.76
CA VAL A 469 36.81 21.42 5.56
C VAL A 469 36.54 22.36 4.37
N LEU A 470 35.31 22.80 4.19
CA LEU A 470 34.91 23.61 3.03
C LEU A 470 35.26 25.09 3.17
N ALA A 471 35.35 25.65 4.39
CA ALA A 471 35.60 27.09 4.57
C ALA A 471 36.83 27.63 3.80
N PRO A 472 38.03 26.99 3.82
CA PRO A 472 39.17 27.48 3.06
C PRO A 472 38.96 27.40 1.54
N PHE A 473 38.23 26.42 1.04
CA PHE A 473 37.91 26.28 -0.39
C PHE A 473 36.87 27.31 -0.85
N LEU A 474 35.87 27.59 -0.02
CA LEU A 474 34.82 28.57 -0.29
C LEU A 474 35.37 30.00 -0.42
N ARG A 475 36.50 30.30 0.25
CA ARG A 475 37.17 31.57 0.10
C ARG A 475 37.65 31.83 -1.35
N ARG A 476 38.06 30.75 -2.04
CA ARG A 476 38.48 30.83 -3.45
C ARG A 476 37.29 30.97 -4.42
N LEU A 477 36.18 30.36 -4.10
CA LEU A 477 34.99 30.34 -4.97
C LEU A 477 34.10 31.57 -4.85
N GLY A 478 33.77 32.00 -3.62
CA GLY A 478 32.80 33.07 -3.35
C GLY A 478 33.32 34.17 -2.45
N GLY A 479 34.68 34.25 -2.27
CA GLY A 479 35.31 35.27 -1.50
C GLY A 479 35.05 35.26 0.01
N ILE A 480 35.11 36.43 0.65
CA ILE A 480 34.89 36.56 2.10
C ILE A 480 33.48 36.17 2.54
N PRO A 481 32.38 36.50 1.82
CA PRO A 481 31.03 36.06 2.22
C PRO A 481 30.88 34.55 2.32
N ALA A 482 31.40 33.80 1.34
CA ALA A 482 31.33 32.32 1.33
C ALA A 482 32.21 31.69 2.42
N TRP A 483 33.39 32.28 2.68
CA TRP A 483 34.23 31.81 3.79
C TRP A 483 33.58 32.02 5.15
N LEU A 484 32.95 33.19 5.38
CA LEU A 484 32.21 33.47 6.62
C LEU A 484 31.03 32.53 6.80
N ALA A 485 30.30 32.21 5.73
CA ALA A 485 29.21 31.21 5.76
C ALA A 485 29.71 29.84 6.21
N GLY A 486 30.80 29.33 5.61
CA GLY A 486 31.39 28.04 6.01
C GLY A 486 31.90 28.03 7.46
N ARG A 487 32.50 29.14 7.92
CA ARG A 487 32.97 29.26 9.28
C ARG A 487 31.84 29.34 10.30
N TYR A 488 30.78 30.02 9.96
CA TYR A 488 29.59 30.05 10.77
C TYR A 488 28.92 28.67 10.90
N LEU A 489 28.79 27.95 9.80
CA LEU A 489 28.26 26.60 9.81
C LEU A 489 29.04 25.67 10.75
N ARG A 490 30.37 25.82 10.81
CA ARG A 490 31.22 25.12 11.77
C ARG A 490 30.88 25.46 13.23
N ASP A 491 30.64 26.73 13.51
CA ASP A 491 30.50 27.22 14.89
C ASP A 491 29.05 27.13 15.42
N SER A 492 28.02 27.14 14.52
CA SER A 492 26.59 27.07 14.87
C SER A 492 25.93 25.71 14.58
N GLY A 493 26.70 24.72 14.17
CA GLY A 493 26.19 23.45 13.64
C GLY A 493 25.20 22.67 14.51
N THR A 494 25.20 22.87 15.84
CA THR A 494 24.20 22.21 16.73
C THR A 494 22.81 22.85 16.67
N ARG A 495 22.69 24.14 16.41
CA ARG A 495 21.40 24.84 16.33
C ARG A 495 20.72 24.60 14.97
N THR A 496 21.51 24.55 13.91
CA THR A 496 21.04 24.35 12.54
C THR A 496 20.74 22.87 12.23
N ALA A 497 21.31 21.96 13.02
CA ALA A 497 21.27 20.53 12.76
C ALA A 497 19.86 19.93 12.77
N ILE A 498 18.94 20.46 13.57
CA ILE A 498 17.59 19.91 13.69
C ILE A 498 16.82 20.12 12.39
N SER A 499 16.97 21.29 11.82
CA SER A 499 16.31 21.62 10.57
C SER A 499 16.94 20.91 9.37
N VAL A 500 18.25 20.68 9.42
CA VAL A 500 18.94 19.83 8.46
C VAL A 500 18.50 18.37 8.65
N GLY A 501 18.20 17.93 9.88
CA GLY A 501 17.61 16.62 10.17
C GLY A 501 16.26 16.40 9.48
N ALA A 502 15.39 17.41 9.46
CA ALA A 502 14.13 17.35 8.69
C ALA A 502 14.38 17.20 7.19
N LEU A 503 15.32 17.97 6.64
CA LEU A 503 15.72 17.87 5.24
C LEU A 503 16.30 16.48 4.93
N ILE A 504 17.21 15.96 5.77
CA ILE A 504 17.77 14.62 5.63
C ILE A 504 16.68 13.57 5.57
N THR A 505 15.70 13.63 6.48
CA THR A 505 14.58 12.68 6.52
C THR A 505 13.73 12.75 5.26
N ALA A 506 13.41 13.96 4.79
CA ALA A 506 12.60 14.14 3.58
C ALA A 506 13.32 13.68 2.32
N VAL A 507 14.61 14.02 2.17
CA VAL A 507 15.45 13.59 1.04
C VAL A 507 15.67 12.08 1.08
N ALA A 508 15.92 11.51 2.26
CA ALA A 508 16.09 10.07 2.43
C ALA A 508 14.82 9.30 2.04
N LEU A 509 13.64 9.79 2.47
CA LEU A 509 12.36 9.20 2.10
C LEU A 509 12.13 9.30 0.58
N PHE A 510 12.36 10.49 0.00
CA PHE A 510 12.25 10.71 -1.44
C PHE A 510 13.17 9.74 -2.21
N THR A 511 14.44 9.69 -1.85
CA THR A 511 15.44 8.82 -2.50
C THR A 511 15.06 7.35 -2.39
N ALA A 512 14.69 6.90 -1.19
CA ALA A 512 14.32 5.51 -0.94
C ALA A 512 13.10 5.09 -1.75
N LEU A 513 12.07 5.94 -1.82
CA LEU A 513 10.86 5.65 -2.58
C LEU A 513 11.09 5.71 -4.09
N VAL A 514 11.85 6.68 -4.59
CA VAL A 514 12.23 6.73 -6.02
C VAL A 514 12.99 5.47 -6.43
N ILE A 515 13.94 5.00 -5.62
CA ILE A 515 14.68 3.77 -5.89
C ILE A 515 13.73 2.55 -5.81
N MET A 516 12.87 2.48 -4.80
CA MET A 516 11.91 1.38 -4.64
C MET A 516 10.95 1.30 -5.84
N VAL A 517 10.30 2.40 -6.21
CA VAL A 517 9.35 2.46 -7.33
C VAL A 517 10.03 2.08 -8.65
N ASN A 518 11.22 2.62 -8.90
CA ASN A 518 11.97 2.31 -10.13
C ASN A 518 12.47 0.85 -10.16
N SER A 519 12.92 0.32 -9.03
CA SER A 519 13.33 -1.08 -8.89
C SER A 519 12.16 -2.02 -9.14
N PHE A 520 11.01 -1.71 -8.57
CA PHE A 520 9.78 -2.46 -8.79
C PHE A 520 9.35 -2.42 -10.26
N ARG A 521 9.20 -1.22 -10.85
CA ARG A 521 8.80 -1.06 -12.25
C ARG A 521 9.74 -1.80 -13.20
N GLY A 522 11.05 -1.66 -13.01
CA GLY A 522 12.03 -2.34 -13.84
C GLY A 522 12.05 -3.86 -13.66
N THR A 523 11.66 -4.36 -12.48
CA THR A 523 11.54 -5.80 -12.23
C THR A 523 10.27 -6.36 -12.84
N VAL A 524 9.15 -5.65 -12.69
CA VAL A 524 7.87 -6.03 -13.31
C VAL A 524 7.97 -5.98 -14.84
N ASP A 525 8.59 -4.95 -15.39
CA ASP A 525 8.82 -4.85 -16.84
C ASP A 525 9.62 -6.05 -17.37
N LEU A 526 10.71 -6.42 -16.69
CA LEU A 526 11.49 -7.62 -17.04
C LEU A 526 10.65 -8.91 -16.94
N TRP A 527 9.90 -9.06 -15.84
CA TRP A 527 9.05 -10.23 -15.62
C TRP A 527 7.95 -10.32 -16.70
N VAL A 528 7.29 -9.20 -17.00
CA VAL A 528 6.24 -9.19 -18.03
C VAL A 528 6.81 -9.58 -19.40
N HIS A 529 8.00 -9.07 -19.77
CA HIS A 529 8.62 -9.40 -21.05
C HIS A 529 9.13 -10.85 -21.13
N GLN A 530 9.55 -11.45 -20.03
CA GLN A 530 10.10 -12.80 -20.01
C GLN A 530 9.05 -13.87 -19.69
N THR A 531 8.29 -13.68 -18.63
CA THR A 531 7.38 -14.71 -18.09
C THR A 531 5.95 -14.59 -18.63
N VAL A 532 5.50 -13.34 -18.88
CA VAL A 532 4.15 -13.07 -19.45
C VAL A 532 4.24 -12.85 -20.95
N SER A 533 5.26 -13.41 -21.61
CA SER A 533 5.44 -13.29 -23.07
C SER A 533 4.34 -14.06 -23.83
N GLY A 534 3.99 -13.55 -25.00
CA GLY A 534 3.00 -14.09 -25.93
C GLY A 534 2.52 -13.00 -26.89
N ASP A 535 2.24 -13.35 -28.16
CA ASP A 535 1.67 -12.40 -29.14
C ASP A 535 0.16 -12.29 -28.95
N LEU A 536 -0.51 -13.43 -28.70
CA LEU A 536 -1.94 -13.49 -28.44
C LEU A 536 -2.22 -14.51 -27.32
N PHE A 537 -2.99 -14.08 -26.33
CA PHE A 537 -3.51 -14.93 -25.26
C PHE A 537 -4.95 -15.27 -25.58
N VAL A 538 -5.29 -16.56 -25.53
CA VAL A 538 -6.65 -17.06 -25.70
C VAL A 538 -7.08 -17.81 -24.46
N THR A 539 -8.16 -17.38 -23.86
CA THR A 539 -8.75 -18.00 -22.66
C THR A 539 -10.27 -18.15 -22.84
N THR A 540 -10.91 -18.85 -21.93
CA THR A 540 -12.37 -18.82 -21.85
C THR A 540 -12.86 -17.41 -21.53
N ARG A 541 -14.02 -17.04 -22.04
CA ARG A 541 -14.67 -15.76 -21.73
C ARG A 541 -14.80 -15.62 -20.21
N LEU A 542 -14.37 -14.47 -19.70
CA LEU A 542 -14.27 -14.20 -18.25
C LEU A 542 -13.39 -15.20 -17.47
N GLY A 543 -12.52 -15.94 -18.13
CA GLY A 543 -11.71 -17.00 -17.51
C GLY A 543 -10.82 -16.48 -16.38
N SER A 544 -10.22 -15.32 -16.52
CA SER A 544 -9.38 -14.67 -15.48
C SER A 544 -10.19 -14.35 -14.21
N ILE A 545 -11.40 -13.83 -14.36
CA ILE A 545 -12.29 -13.46 -13.26
C ILE A 545 -12.84 -14.69 -12.57
N ASN A 546 -13.19 -15.72 -13.36
CA ASN A 546 -13.67 -17.01 -12.86
C ASN A 546 -12.51 -17.93 -12.41
N ARG A 547 -11.30 -17.39 -12.21
CA ARG A 547 -10.11 -18.10 -11.68
C ARG A 547 -9.71 -19.33 -12.51
N PHE A 548 -9.92 -19.30 -13.83
CA PHE A 548 -9.59 -20.37 -14.78
C PHE A 548 -10.15 -21.77 -14.40
N ARG A 549 -11.25 -21.80 -13.65
CA ARG A 549 -11.89 -23.05 -13.22
C ARG A 549 -12.38 -23.90 -14.39
N ASP A 550 -12.92 -23.25 -15.41
CA ASP A 550 -13.45 -23.92 -16.59
C ASP A 550 -12.42 -24.02 -17.69
N PRO A 551 -12.12 -25.24 -18.17
CA PRO A 551 -11.23 -25.43 -19.32
C PRO A 551 -11.87 -24.95 -20.62
N LEU A 552 -11.02 -24.63 -21.60
CA LEU A 552 -11.45 -24.34 -22.97
C LEU A 552 -12.26 -25.52 -23.54
N PRO A 553 -13.38 -25.25 -24.25
CA PRO A 553 -14.15 -26.29 -24.90
C PRO A 553 -13.31 -27.10 -25.90
N ALA A 554 -13.56 -28.39 -26.03
CA ALA A 554 -12.81 -29.28 -26.93
C ALA A 554 -12.82 -28.80 -28.40
N LYS A 555 -13.92 -28.17 -28.83
CA LYS A 555 -14.04 -27.54 -30.16
C LYS A 555 -13.03 -26.40 -30.34
N VAL A 556 -12.86 -25.56 -29.33
CA VAL A 556 -11.89 -24.46 -29.35
C VAL A 556 -10.45 -25.01 -29.40
N VAL A 557 -10.14 -26.00 -28.55
CA VAL A 557 -8.83 -26.65 -28.55
C VAL A 557 -8.51 -27.28 -29.90
N SER A 558 -9.48 -27.92 -30.56
CA SER A 558 -9.30 -28.51 -31.90
C SER A 558 -9.17 -27.44 -32.98
N GLY A 559 -9.87 -26.31 -32.87
CA GLY A 559 -9.75 -25.15 -33.76
C GLY A 559 -8.36 -24.50 -33.65
N LEU A 560 -7.86 -24.28 -32.46
CA LEU A 560 -6.53 -23.72 -32.18
C LEU A 560 -5.40 -24.58 -32.78
N LYS A 561 -5.52 -25.90 -32.71
CA LYS A 561 -4.55 -26.82 -33.34
C LYS A 561 -4.52 -26.82 -34.88
N ARG A 562 -5.52 -26.19 -35.48
CA ARG A 562 -5.69 -26.13 -36.97
C ARG A 562 -5.58 -24.72 -37.55
N LEU A 563 -4.93 -23.79 -36.79
CA LEU A 563 -4.70 -22.44 -37.30
C LEU A 563 -3.86 -22.44 -38.58
N ASP A 564 -4.18 -21.55 -39.54
CA ASP A 564 -3.43 -21.42 -40.77
C ASP A 564 -2.13 -20.63 -40.59
N ALA A 565 -2.07 -19.76 -39.56
CA ALA A 565 -0.91 -18.97 -39.23
C ALA A 565 0.22 -19.83 -38.63
N PRO A 566 1.50 -19.61 -39.01
CA PRO A 566 2.64 -20.30 -38.43
C PRO A 566 2.91 -19.80 -36.99
N VAL A 567 2.21 -20.38 -36.04
CA VAL A 567 2.30 -20.04 -34.60
C VAL A 567 2.61 -21.26 -33.78
N ASP A 568 3.40 -21.04 -32.73
CA ASP A 568 3.63 -22.02 -31.69
C ASP A 568 2.58 -21.86 -30.58
N LEU A 569 2.04 -22.97 -30.12
CA LEU A 569 1.03 -23.05 -29.09
C LEU A 569 1.68 -23.42 -27.77
N VAL A 570 1.51 -22.57 -26.75
CA VAL A 570 1.91 -22.86 -25.38
C VAL A 570 0.65 -22.99 -24.50
N PRO A 571 0.03 -24.18 -24.46
CA PRO A 571 -1.14 -24.43 -23.61
C PRO A 571 -0.75 -24.46 -22.15
N ASN A 572 -1.70 -24.07 -21.30
CA ASN A 572 -1.56 -24.19 -19.86
C ASN A 572 -2.85 -24.69 -19.19
N ARG A 573 -2.68 -25.31 -18.03
CA ARG A 573 -3.75 -25.72 -17.14
C ARG A 573 -3.49 -25.15 -15.74
N ARG A 574 -4.43 -24.38 -15.20
CA ARG A 574 -4.28 -23.65 -13.93
C ARG A 574 -5.25 -24.18 -12.89
N PHE A 575 -4.77 -24.29 -11.67
CA PHE A 575 -5.55 -24.64 -10.48
C PHE A 575 -5.24 -23.66 -9.36
N VAL A 576 -6.28 -23.28 -8.65
CA VAL A 576 -6.15 -22.50 -7.41
C VAL A 576 -6.23 -23.47 -6.24
N LEU A 577 -5.13 -23.61 -5.52
CA LEU A 577 -4.96 -24.59 -4.44
C LEU A 577 -4.71 -23.87 -3.12
N THR A 578 -4.92 -24.59 -2.01
CA THR A 578 -4.63 -24.09 -0.66
C THR A 578 -3.50 -24.91 -0.05
N HIS A 579 -2.45 -24.22 0.41
CA HIS A 579 -1.31 -24.83 1.09
C HIS A 579 -1.66 -25.22 2.54
N ALA A 580 -0.92 -26.17 3.13
CA ALA A 580 -1.10 -26.58 4.53
C ALA A 580 -0.95 -25.41 5.54
N ALA A 581 -0.15 -24.39 5.21
CA ALA A 581 -0.02 -23.16 5.98
C ALA A 581 -1.16 -22.14 5.72
N GLN A 582 -2.30 -22.58 5.23
CA GLN A 582 -3.55 -21.82 5.06
C GLN A 582 -3.46 -20.60 4.14
N PHE A 583 -2.65 -20.63 3.09
CA PHE A 583 -2.67 -19.62 2.04
C PHE A 583 -3.03 -20.24 0.68
N VAL A 584 -3.66 -19.43 -0.17
CA VAL A 584 -4.10 -19.82 -1.51
C VAL A 584 -2.99 -19.49 -2.51
N TYR A 585 -2.64 -20.44 -3.38
CA TYR A 585 -1.63 -20.30 -4.43
C TYR A 585 -2.12 -20.88 -5.76
N GLU A 586 -1.43 -20.57 -6.85
CA GLU A 586 -1.76 -21.09 -8.20
C GLU A 586 -0.76 -22.18 -8.62
N LEU A 587 -1.27 -23.30 -9.10
CA LEU A 587 -0.50 -24.28 -9.86
C LEU A 587 -0.73 -24.01 -11.34
N ASP A 588 0.32 -23.67 -12.09
CA ASP A 588 0.30 -23.42 -13.54
C ASP A 588 1.10 -24.51 -14.26
N ALA A 589 0.38 -25.55 -14.73
CA ALA A 589 0.98 -26.56 -15.57
C ALA A 589 0.97 -26.06 -17.02
N MET A 590 2.16 -25.75 -17.58
CA MET A 590 2.31 -25.19 -18.92
C MET A 590 3.30 -26.00 -19.75
N ASP A 591 3.18 -25.90 -21.08
CA ASP A 591 4.19 -26.48 -21.96
C ASP A 591 5.49 -25.67 -21.88
N ILE A 592 6.34 -26.06 -20.91
CA ILE A 592 7.58 -25.35 -20.60
C ILE A 592 8.60 -25.48 -21.73
N ALA A 593 8.64 -26.62 -22.42
CA ALA A 593 9.59 -26.85 -23.49
C ALA A 593 9.39 -25.82 -24.62
N THR A 594 8.16 -25.71 -25.13
CA THR A 594 7.82 -24.72 -26.17
C THR A 594 7.94 -23.29 -25.65
N PHE A 595 7.55 -23.02 -24.38
CA PHE A 595 7.63 -21.69 -23.79
C PHE A 595 9.07 -21.15 -23.74
N LEU A 596 10.05 -21.97 -23.38
CA LEU A 596 11.44 -21.56 -23.24
C LEU A 596 12.12 -21.14 -24.56
N HIS A 597 11.52 -21.45 -25.73
CA HIS A 597 11.99 -20.96 -27.02
C HIS A 597 11.62 -19.47 -27.24
N HIS A 598 10.54 -18.99 -26.60
CA HIS A 598 9.99 -17.64 -26.80
C HIS A 598 10.08 -16.73 -25.58
N GLY A 599 10.28 -17.31 -24.40
CA GLY A 599 10.29 -16.60 -23.13
C GLY A 599 11.26 -17.22 -22.14
N GLY A 600 11.07 -16.90 -20.86
CA GLY A 600 11.94 -17.43 -19.82
C GLY A 600 11.44 -17.08 -18.43
N PHE A 601 12.16 -17.55 -17.43
CA PHE A 601 11.88 -17.24 -16.04
C PHE A 601 12.94 -16.31 -15.46
N VAL A 602 12.52 -15.40 -14.58
CA VAL A 602 13.43 -14.53 -13.83
C VAL A 602 13.86 -15.26 -12.56
N TRP A 603 15.04 -15.86 -12.58
CA TRP A 603 15.52 -16.75 -11.54
C TRP A 603 15.95 -15.99 -10.27
N VAL A 604 15.61 -16.57 -9.11
CA VAL A 604 16.07 -16.16 -7.78
C VAL A 604 17.06 -17.17 -7.24
N ALA A 605 16.77 -18.47 -7.34
CA ALA A 605 17.64 -19.57 -6.92
C ALA A 605 17.49 -20.77 -7.87
N GLY A 606 18.53 -21.56 -7.97
CA GLY A 606 18.65 -22.65 -8.93
C GLY A 606 19.47 -22.24 -10.16
N ASN A 607 20.13 -23.23 -10.77
CA ASN A 607 20.90 -23.01 -12.01
C ASN A 607 20.02 -23.35 -13.23
N PRO A 608 19.68 -22.36 -14.08
CA PRO A 608 18.78 -22.58 -15.23
C PRO A 608 19.23 -23.73 -16.13
N ALA A 609 20.51 -23.85 -16.42
CA ALA A 609 21.06 -24.89 -17.30
C ALA A 609 20.87 -26.33 -16.75
N ARG A 610 20.77 -26.50 -15.44
CA ARG A 610 20.49 -27.81 -14.80
C ARG A 610 18.99 -28.04 -14.58
N VAL A 611 18.27 -26.97 -14.18
CA VAL A 611 16.86 -27.05 -13.78
C VAL A 611 15.96 -27.25 -15.00
N GLN A 612 16.21 -26.55 -16.12
CA GLN A 612 15.31 -26.59 -17.27
C GLN A 612 15.14 -28.01 -17.86
N PRO A 613 16.18 -28.81 -18.10
CA PRO A 613 16.01 -30.21 -18.55
C PRO A 613 15.18 -31.05 -17.59
N GLN A 614 15.53 -31.03 -16.29
CA GLN A 614 14.80 -31.78 -15.26
C GLN A 614 13.32 -31.38 -15.16
N LEU A 615 13.04 -30.07 -15.35
CA LEU A 615 11.66 -29.55 -15.34
C LEU A 615 10.86 -30.05 -16.58
N ILE A 616 11.49 -30.10 -17.76
CA ILE A 616 10.88 -30.64 -18.98
C ILE A 616 10.65 -32.14 -18.87
N ASP A 617 11.57 -32.87 -18.26
CA ASP A 617 11.42 -34.29 -17.98
C ASP A 617 10.36 -34.60 -16.89
N GLY A 618 9.83 -33.56 -16.22
CA GLY A 618 8.79 -33.68 -15.19
C GLY A 618 9.29 -34.21 -13.86
N GLU A 619 10.61 -34.15 -13.61
CA GLU A 619 11.23 -34.63 -12.36
C GLU A 619 10.92 -33.78 -11.14
N GLY A 620 10.49 -32.52 -11.33
CA GLY A 620 10.18 -31.61 -10.24
C GLY A 620 9.42 -30.36 -10.68
N VAL A 621 9.31 -29.40 -9.78
CA VAL A 621 8.61 -28.11 -9.99
C VAL A 621 9.55 -26.93 -9.75
N ILE A 622 9.23 -25.80 -10.34
CA ILE A 622 9.79 -24.52 -9.92
C ILE A 622 8.70 -23.69 -9.25
N VAL A 623 9.08 -22.96 -8.22
CA VAL A 623 8.14 -22.17 -7.41
C VAL A 623 8.47 -20.68 -7.48
N SER A 624 7.47 -19.85 -7.29
CA SER A 624 7.71 -18.40 -7.16
C SER A 624 8.36 -18.06 -5.82
N GLU A 625 9.08 -16.95 -5.78
CA GLU A 625 9.68 -16.41 -4.54
C GLU A 625 8.63 -16.22 -3.44
N VAL A 626 7.42 -15.76 -3.82
CA VAL A 626 6.30 -15.60 -2.90
C VAL A 626 5.89 -16.93 -2.26
N PHE A 627 5.73 -17.98 -3.07
CA PHE A 627 5.38 -19.30 -2.57
C PHE A 627 6.45 -19.84 -1.61
N SER A 628 7.73 -19.74 -1.98
CA SER A 628 8.86 -20.15 -1.17
C SER A 628 8.88 -19.45 0.19
N ASN A 629 8.77 -18.11 0.21
CA ASN A 629 8.80 -17.31 1.44
C ASN A 629 7.59 -17.58 2.35
N ARG A 630 6.41 -17.86 1.80
CA ARG A 630 5.21 -18.15 2.60
C ARG A 630 5.14 -19.59 3.11
N SER A 631 5.58 -20.54 2.32
CA SER A 631 5.61 -21.95 2.72
C SER A 631 6.81 -22.32 3.58
N GLY A 632 7.89 -21.51 3.53
CA GLY A 632 9.19 -21.83 4.11
C GLY A 632 9.99 -22.89 3.34
N LEU A 633 9.49 -23.34 2.17
CA LEU A 633 10.13 -24.35 1.34
C LEU A 633 11.20 -23.71 0.43
N THR A 634 12.32 -24.40 0.27
CA THR A 634 13.47 -23.97 -0.51
C THR A 634 13.84 -24.98 -1.60
N VAL A 635 14.84 -24.66 -2.42
CA VAL A 635 15.35 -25.61 -3.45
C VAL A 635 15.83 -26.89 -2.79
N GLY A 636 15.34 -28.02 -3.28
CA GLY A 636 15.61 -29.37 -2.76
C GLY A 636 14.53 -29.92 -1.84
N ASP A 637 13.66 -29.06 -1.28
CA ASP A 637 12.53 -29.52 -0.46
C ASP A 637 11.43 -30.13 -1.32
N LEU A 638 10.54 -30.93 -0.69
CA LEU A 638 9.43 -31.58 -1.36
C LEU A 638 8.17 -30.70 -1.36
N TYR A 639 7.73 -30.33 -2.56
CA TYR A 639 6.42 -29.74 -2.80
C TYR A 639 5.35 -30.85 -2.74
N ARG A 640 4.31 -30.64 -1.91
CA ARG A 640 3.16 -31.53 -1.77
C ARG A 640 1.89 -30.83 -2.17
N ALA A 641 1.13 -31.42 -3.07
CA ALA A 641 -0.19 -30.94 -3.46
C ALA A 641 -1.17 -32.05 -3.64
N GLN A 642 -2.43 -31.80 -3.30
CA GLN A 642 -3.56 -32.66 -3.59
C GLN A 642 -4.45 -31.96 -4.62
N ILE A 643 -4.65 -32.65 -5.76
CA ILE A 643 -5.56 -32.20 -6.81
C ILE A 643 -6.58 -33.30 -6.98
N GLU A 644 -7.85 -32.97 -6.71
CA GLU A 644 -8.95 -33.96 -6.63
C GLU A 644 -8.61 -35.11 -5.65
N SER A 645 -8.38 -36.32 -6.15
CA SER A 645 -8.04 -37.52 -5.35
C SER A 645 -6.55 -37.86 -5.42
N VAL A 646 -5.76 -37.18 -6.24
CA VAL A 646 -4.34 -37.51 -6.49
C VAL A 646 -3.44 -36.58 -5.65
N THR A 647 -2.59 -37.20 -4.84
CA THR A 647 -1.53 -36.47 -4.10
C THR A 647 -0.22 -36.55 -4.88
N VAL A 648 0.46 -35.44 -5.02
CA VAL A 648 1.74 -35.33 -5.70
C VAL A 648 2.80 -34.85 -4.74
N GLU A 649 3.96 -35.53 -4.79
CA GLU A 649 5.18 -35.09 -4.11
C GLU A 649 6.28 -34.93 -5.16
N LEU A 650 6.81 -33.68 -5.27
CA LEU A 650 7.82 -33.32 -6.27
C LEU A 650 8.90 -32.45 -5.65
N PRO A 651 10.18 -32.65 -5.99
CA PRO A 651 11.23 -31.75 -5.52
C PRO A 651 11.09 -30.35 -6.13
N ILE A 652 11.39 -29.35 -5.34
CA ILE A 652 11.53 -27.96 -5.81
C ILE A 652 12.91 -27.82 -6.46
N LEU A 653 12.96 -27.64 -7.77
CA LEU A 653 14.18 -27.54 -8.55
C LEU A 653 14.76 -26.13 -8.57
N GLY A 654 13.92 -25.11 -8.41
CA GLY A 654 14.34 -23.72 -8.47
C GLY A 654 13.28 -22.73 -8.01
N ILE A 655 13.70 -21.50 -7.77
CA ILE A 655 12.85 -20.39 -7.34
C ILE A 655 12.94 -19.27 -8.37
N VAL A 656 11.78 -18.75 -8.81
CA VAL A 656 11.65 -17.70 -9.83
C VAL A 656 10.82 -16.55 -9.33
N ARG A 657 10.94 -15.37 -9.95
CA ARG A 657 10.06 -14.22 -9.67
C ARG A 657 8.77 -14.35 -10.47
N ASP A 658 7.67 -14.32 -9.77
CA ASP A 658 6.33 -14.20 -10.35
C ASP A 658 5.44 -13.37 -9.43
N TYR A 659 4.70 -12.42 -10.01
CA TYR A 659 3.92 -11.42 -9.27
C TYR A 659 2.41 -11.53 -9.54
N ARG A 660 1.94 -12.61 -10.20
CA ARG A 660 0.54 -12.78 -10.59
C ARG A 660 -0.39 -12.99 -9.41
N THR A 661 0.08 -13.67 -8.39
CA THR A 661 -0.74 -14.00 -7.22
C THR A 661 0.00 -13.74 -5.91
N ASN A 662 -0.76 -13.37 -4.89
CA ASN A 662 -0.19 -13.08 -3.57
C ASN A 662 0.21 -14.34 -2.77
N GLY A 663 -0.27 -15.52 -3.14
CA GLY A 663 0.16 -16.80 -2.57
C GLY A 663 1.30 -17.47 -3.33
N GLY A 664 1.65 -16.88 -4.46
CA GLY A 664 2.66 -17.39 -5.37
C GLY A 664 2.14 -18.43 -6.35
N VAL A 665 3.04 -18.84 -7.24
CA VAL A 665 2.78 -19.77 -8.33
C VAL A 665 3.76 -20.94 -8.27
N VAL A 666 3.27 -22.13 -8.56
CA VAL A 666 4.06 -23.35 -8.79
C VAL A 666 3.93 -23.71 -10.25
N PHE A 667 5.05 -23.82 -10.95
CA PHE A 667 5.08 -24.21 -12.37
C PHE A 667 5.46 -25.66 -12.52
N TYR A 668 4.71 -26.38 -13.33
CA TYR A 668 4.95 -27.78 -13.68
C TYR A 668 4.84 -27.99 -15.18
N HIS A 669 5.56 -28.97 -15.74
CA HIS A 669 5.49 -29.27 -17.17
C HIS A 669 4.17 -29.96 -17.52
N LEU A 670 3.42 -29.41 -18.49
CA LEU A 670 2.06 -29.86 -18.83
C LEU A 670 1.99 -31.32 -19.30
N PRO A 671 2.86 -31.86 -20.14
CA PRO A 671 2.87 -33.27 -20.50
C PRO A 671 3.02 -34.21 -19.29
N ALA A 672 3.93 -33.89 -18.36
CA ALA A 672 4.12 -34.68 -17.14
C ALA A 672 2.90 -34.55 -16.18
N PHE A 673 2.30 -33.34 -16.11
CA PHE A 673 1.06 -33.14 -15.38
C PHE A 673 -0.06 -34.04 -15.90
N ARG A 674 -0.27 -34.11 -17.22
CA ARG A 674 -1.31 -34.92 -17.84
C ARG A 674 -1.15 -36.43 -17.59
N GLN A 675 0.08 -36.90 -17.60
CA GLN A 675 0.37 -38.32 -17.28
C GLN A 675 -0.02 -38.70 -15.86
N ARG A 676 0.12 -37.75 -14.92
CA ARG A 676 -0.16 -38.03 -13.48
C ARG A 676 -1.62 -37.79 -13.11
N PHE A 677 -2.26 -36.77 -13.68
CA PHE A 677 -3.61 -36.33 -13.27
C PHE A 677 -4.70 -36.68 -14.29
N PHE A 678 -4.34 -37.20 -15.47
CA PHE A 678 -5.27 -37.59 -16.55
C PHE A 678 -6.21 -36.44 -16.98
N ASP A 679 -5.82 -35.16 -16.78
CA ASP A 679 -6.59 -33.97 -17.18
C ASP A 679 -6.13 -33.48 -18.54
N PRO A 680 -6.94 -33.65 -19.64
CA PRO A 680 -6.60 -33.17 -20.96
C PRO A 680 -6.91 -31.67 -21.19
N GLY A 681 -7.53 -31.00 -20.19
CA GLY A 681 -8.06 -29.65 -20.31
C GLY A 681 -6.97 -28.58 -20.53
N TRP A 682 -7.36 -27.47 -21.14
CA TRP A 682 -6.57 -26.24 -21.24
C TRP A 682 -7.32 -25.12 -20.55
N SER A 683 -6.72 -24.41 -19.63
CA SER A 683 -7.28 -23.20 -19.05
C SER A 683 -7.09 -22.00 -19.97
N GLY A 684 -6.04 -22.03 -20.79
CA GLY A 684 -5.72 -21.03 -21.81
C GLY A 684 -4.58 -21.51 -22.69
N VAL A 685 -4.24 -20.70 -23.67
CA VAL A 685 -3.11 -20.92 -24.57
C VAL A 685 -2.47 -19.58 -24.92
N ARG A 686 -1.15 -19.57 -25.02
CA ARG A 686 -0.37 -18.48 -25.55
C ARG A 686 0.05 -18.85 -26.97
N LEU A 687 -0.13 -17.91 -27.88
CA LEU A 687 0.25 -18.03 -29.28
C LEU A 687 1.48 -17.17 -29.51
N PHE A 688 2.48 -17.73 -30.17
CA PHE A 688 3.71 -17.04 -30.57
C PHE A 688 3.92 -17.20 -32.05
N PHE A 689 4.22 -16.11 -32.75
CA PHE A 689 4.67 -16.20 -34.13
C PHE A 689 6.04 -16.90 -34.20
N GLN A 690 6.18 -17.89 -35.10
CA GLN A 690 7.44 -18.61 -35.27
C GLN A 690 8.55 -17.72 -35.85
N GLN A 691 8.19 -16.66 -36.57
CA GLN A 691 9.11 -15.68 -37.10
C GLN A 691 8.63 -14.25 -36.85
N PRO A 692 9.57 -13.28 -36.66
CA PRO A 692 9.21 -11.88 -36.53
C PRO A 692 8.37 -11.41 -37.73
N GLN A 693 7.26 -10.75 -37.47
CA GLN A 693 6.35 -10.26 -38.48
C GLN A 693 6.75 -8.86 -38.96
N PRO A 694 6.76 -8.60 -40.30
CA PRO A 694 7.09 -7.27 -40.83
C PRO A 694 6.09 -6.19 -40.37
N ASP A 695 4.82 -6.55 -40.26
CA ASP A 695 3.75 -5.72 -39.69
C ASP A 695 3.04 -6.52 -38.57
N PRO A 696 3.47 -6.35 -37.32
CA PRO A 696 2.91 -7.09 -36.17
C PRO A 696 1.41 -6.84 -35.99
N ALA A 697 0.94 -5.60 -36.23
CA ALA A 697 -0.45 -5.25 -36.00
C ALA A 697 -1.38 -5.92 -37.04
N ALA A 698 -1.02 -5.91 -38.28
CA ALA A 698 -1.78 -6.58 -39.34
C ALA A 698 -1.72 -8.12 -39.22
N ALA A 699 -0.58 -8.68 -38.81
CA ALA A 699 -0.44 -10.10 -38.54
C ALA A 699 -1.31 -10.55 -37.36
N LEU A 700 -1.33 -9.78 -36.27
CA LEU A 700 -2.18 -10.03 -35.09
C LEU A 700 -3.66 -9.96 -35.47
N SER A 701 -4.10 -8.99 -36.24
CA SER A 701 -5.49 -8.87 -36.68
C SER A 701 -5.93 -10.09 -37.49
N ARG A 702 -5.10 -10.54 -38.45
CA ARG A 702 -5.35 -11.77 -39.21
C ARG A 702 -5.40 -13.02 -38.34
N LEU A 703 -4.51 -13.10 -37.36
CA LEU A 703 -4.52 -14.21 -36.40
C LEU A 703 -5.81 -14.22 -35.57
N ARG A 704 -6.25 -13.05 -35.10
CA ARG A 704 -7.53 -12.91 -34.38
C ARG A 704 -8.71 -13.36 -35.22
N GLU A 705 -8.79 -12.94 -36.46
CA GLU A 705 -9.84 -13.35 -37.41
C GLU A 705 -9.84 -14.86 -37.67
N ASP A 706 -8.66 -15.49 -37.82
CA ASP A 706 -8.54 -16.93 -37.98
C ASP A 706 -8.97 -17.70 -36.73
N VAL A 707 -8.57 -17.22 -35.56
CA VAL A 707 -9.00 -17.80 -34.26
C VAL A 707 -10.52 -17.69 -34.12
N VAL A 708 -11.15 -16.53 -34.35
CA VAL A 708 -12.62 -16.35 -34.26
C VAL A 708 -13.34 -17.27 -35.23
N ARG A 709 -12.89 -17.32 -36.47
CA ARG A 709 -13.49 -18.17 -37.51
C ARG A 709 -13.50 -19.66 -37.14
N ARG A 710 -12.45 -20.15 -36.49
CA ARG A 710 -12.29 -21.57 -36.16
C ARG A 710 -12.81 -21.96 -34.79
N CYS A 711 -12.71 -21.03 -33.83
CA CYS A 711 -13.01 -21.29 -32.44
C CYS A 711 -14.37 -20.73 -32.01
N GLY A 712 -14.91 -19.75 -32.75
CA GLY A 712 -16.12 -19.01 -32.37
C GLY A 712 -15.80 -17.81 -31.44
N ASP A 713 -16.83 -17.14 -30.98
CA ASP A 713 -16.78 -15.85 -30.22
C ASP A 713 -16.88 -16.00 -28.69
N HIS A 714 -16.94 -17.26 -28.19
CA HIS A 714 -17.01 -17.53 -26.73
C HIS A 714 -15.65 -17.60 -26.05
N ILE A 715 -14.67 -16.88 -26.55
CA ILE A 715 -13.29 -16.81 -26.05
C ILE A 715 -12.87 -15.37 -25.82
N ASP A 716 -12.04 -15.16 -24.83
CA ASP A 716 -11.33 -13.89 -24.64
C ASP A 716 -9.97 -13.95 -25.34
N MET A 717 -9.68 -12.91 -26.08
CA MET A 717 -8.42 -12.73 -26.77
C MET A 717 -7.78 -11.41 -26.35
N VAL A 718 -6.61 -11.50 -25.74
CA VAL A 718 -5.83 -10.33 -25.33
C VAL A 718 -4.47 -10.37 -26.00
N SER A 719 -4.07 -9.27 -26.66
CA SER A 719 -2.72 -9.20 -27.21
C SER A 719 -1.68 -9.12 -26.10
N GLY A 720 -0.47 -9.59 -26.39
CA GLY A 720 0.63 -9.48 -25.44
C GLY A 720 0.95 -8.04 -25.07
N ASP A 721 0.86 -7.12 -26.01
CA ASP A 721 1.10 -5.69 -25.78
C ASP A 721 0.00 -5.06 -24.92
N ASP A 722 -1.28 -5.39 -25.17
CA ASP A 722 -2.41 -4.92 -24.36
C ASP A 722 -2.31 -5.45 -22.93
N LEU A 723 -1.97 -6.74 -22.77
CA LEU A 723 -1.79 -7.35 -21.47
C LEU A 723 -0.62 -6.69 -20.70
N ARG A 724 0.53 -6.52 -21.37
CA ARG A 724 1.70 -5.83 -20.81
C ARG A 724 1.36 -4.40 -20.40
N GLY A 725 0.73 -3.64 -21.32
CA GLY A 725 0.30 -2.27 -21.05
C GLY A 725 -0.68 -2.18 -19.87
N THR A 726 -1.60 -3.13 -19.77
CA THR A 726 -2.57 -3.18 -18.66
C THR A 726 -1.87 -3.48 -17.33
N VAL A 727 -0.99 -4.48 -17.29
CA VAL A 727 -0.21 -4.81 -16.10
C VAL A 727 0.62 -3.62 -15.63
N LEU A 728 1.40 -3.00 -16.53
CA LEU A 728 2.22 -1.83 -16.18
C LEU A 728 1.37 -0.65 -15.71
N ARG A 729 0.22 -0.40 -16.32
CA ARG A 729 -0.71 0.68 -15.93
C ARG A 729 -1.26 0.47 -14.51
N ILE A 730 -1.67 -0.75 -14.18
CA ILE A 730 -2.15 -1.11 -12.82
C ILE A 730 -1.08 -0.79 -11.78
N PHE A 731 0.16 -1.14 -12.07
CA PHE A 731 1.26 -0.84 -11.15
C PHE A 731 1.57 0.66 -11.10
N ASP A 732 1.54 1.37 -12.22
CA ASP A 732 1.74 2.84 -12.24
C ASP A 732 0.63 3.55 -11.43
N GLU A 733 -0.62 3.14 -11.52
CA GLU A 733 -1.72 3.65 -10.70
C GLU A 733 -1.50 3.38 -9.20
N THR A 734 -1.01 2.20 -8.85
CA THR A 734 -0.68 1.85 -7.46
C THR A 734 0.38 2.80 -6.87
N PHE A 735 1.39 3.17 -7.66
CA PHE A 735 2.45 4.09 -7.22
C PHE A 735 2.10 5.57 -7.37
N ALA A 736 1.03 5.94 -8.05
CA ALA A 736 0.57 7.32 -8.13
C ALA A 736 0.30 7.91 -6.74
N ILE A 737 -0.29 7.13 -5.83
CA ILE A 737 -0.50 7.51 -4.43
C ILE A 737 0.83 7.84 -3.75
N THR A 738 1.82 6.97 -3.91
CA THR A 738 3.16 7.17 -3.34
C THR A 738 3.82 8.44 -3.90
N THR A 739 3.62 8.74 -5.18
CA THR A 739 4.14 9.97 -5.81
C THR A 739 3.51 11.22 -5.21
N VAL A 740 2.20 11.23 -4.95
CA VAL A 740 1.53 12.34 -4.26
C VAL A 740 2.12 12.55 -2.86
N LEU A 741 2.33 11.45 -2.11
CA LEU A 741 2.94 11.50 -0.78
C LEU A 741 4.37 12.08 -0.83
N LEU A 742 5.16 11.73 -1.85
CA LEU A 742 6.50 12.28 -2.08
C LEU A 742 6.49 13.78 -2.33
N VAL A 743 5.58 14.26 -3.18
CA VAL A 743 5.45 15.70 -3.47
C VAL A 743 5.08 16.47 -2.19
N ILE A 744 4.14 15.95 -1.41
CA ILE A 744 3.75 16.57 -0.13
C ILE A 744 4.92 16.58 0.85
N ALA A 745 5.67 15.49 1.00
CA ALA A 745 6.84 15.43 1.86
C ALA A 745 7.92 16.45 1.43
N LEU A 746 8.13 16.64 0.13
CA LEU A 746 9.06 17.62 -0.41
C LEU A 746 8.60 19.06 -0.12
N ILE A 747 7.30 19.36 -0.24
CA ILE A 747 6.73 20.66 0.12
C ILE A 747 6.95 20.95 1.61
N ILE A 748 6.68 19.98 2.48
CA ILE A 748 6.87 20.11 3.94
C ILE A 748 8.35 20.35 4.25
N ALA A 749 9.28 19.65 3.57
CA ALA A 749 10.72 19.88 3.72
C ALA A 749 11.14 21.30 3.30
N ALA A 750 10.63 21.79 2.17
CA ALA A 750 10.87 23.16 1.70
C ALA A 750 10.37 24.22 2.71
N LEU A 751 9.18 24.01 3.29
CA LEU A 751 8.65 24.85 4.37
C LEU A 751 9.55 24.82 5.61
N GLY A 752 10.10 23.65 5.94
CA GLY A 752 11.06 23.47 7.04
C GLY A 752 12.34 24.29 6.84
N ILE A 753 12.92 24.22 5.65
CA ILE A 753 14.12 25.02 5.28
C ILE A 753 13.80 26.51 5.38
N THR A 754 12.65 26.94 4.86
CA THR A 754 12.21 28.36 4.92
C THR A 754 12.18 28.86 6.36
N THR A 755 11.53 28.11 7.23
CA THR A 755 11.38 28.45 8.65
C THR A 755 12.75 28.55 9.32
N THR A 756 13.63 27.60 9.05
CA THR A 756 14.98 27.54 9.62
C THR A 756 15.85 28.71 9.21
N LEU A 757 15.89 28.99 7.91
CA LEU A 757 16.66 30.14 7.40
C LEU A 757 16.14 31.47 7.95
N ALA A 758 14.80 31.61 8.04
CA ALA A 758 14.20 32.78 8.64
C ALA A 758 14.60 32.94 10.12
N VAL A 759 14.63 31.82 10.87
CA VAL A 759 15.07 31.78 12.26
C VAL A 759 16.53 32.22 12.41
N GLN A 760 17.43 31.59 11.66
CA GLN A 760 18.87 31.87 11.71
C GLN A 760 19.20 33.33 11.38
N VAL A 761 18.53 33.81 10.36
CA VAL A 761 18.69 35.22 9.93
C VAL A 761 18.26 36.18 11.03
N LEU A 762 17.15 35.93 11.70
CA LEU A 762 16.65 36.78 12.79
C LEU A 762 17.51 36.72 14.04
N GLU A 763 17.95 35.53 14.47
CA GLU A 763 18.87 35.38 15.60
C GLU A 763 20.18 36.14 15.39
N ARG A 764 20.61 36.31 14.13
CA ARG A 764 21.84 36.98 13.77
C ARG A 764 21.65 38.41 13.26
N SER A 765 20.42 38.92 13.30
CA SER A 765 20.13 40.25 12.76
C SER A 765 21.07 41.34 13.33
N ARG A 766 21.39 41.28 14.63
CA ARG A 766 22.35 42.17 15.28
C ARG A 766 23.76 42.03 14.71
N GLN A 767 24.27 40.81 14.52
CA GLN A 767 25.61 40.59 13.94
C GLN A 767 25.69 41.05 12.49
N LEU A 768 24.63 40.78 11.71
CA LEU A 768 24.53 41.21 10.31
C LEU A 768 24.43 42.72 10.19
N ASN A 769 23.69 43.36 11.11
CA ASN A 769 23.62 44.82 11.17
C ASN A 769 24.93 45.44 11.65
N THR A 770 25.68 44.82 12.54
CA THR A 770 27.03 45.24 12.93
C THR A 770 27.98 45.17 11.74
N LEU A 771 27.93 44.14 10.91
CA LEU A 771 28.71 44.05 9.68
C LEU A 771 28.34 45.16 8.69
N LEU A 772 27.04 45.51 8.55
CA LEU A 772 26.60 46.66 7.75
C LEU A 772 27.15 47.99 8.31
N ALA A 773 27.14 48.15 9.64
CA ALA A 773 27.66 49.36 10.29
C ALA A 773 29.16 49.52 10.14
N VAL A 774 29.91 48.43 10.04
CA VAL A 774 31.38 48.40 9.81
C VAL A 774 31.72 48.53 8.31
N GLY A 775 30.70 48.63 7.43
CA GLY A 775 30.90 48.98 6.01
C GLY A 775 30.75 47.80 5.05
N ALA A 776 30.18 46.65 5.49
CA ALA A 776 29.83 45.56 4.58
C ALA A 776 28.66 45.97 3.66
N ASP A 777 28.77 45.66 2.38
CA ASP A 777 27.70 45.93 1.42
C ASP A 777 26.52 44.97 1.57
N ARG A 778 25.31 45.45 1.22
CA ARG A 778 24.09 44.62 1.23
C ARG A 778 24.18 43.37 0.33
N SER A 779 24.93 43.47 -0.77
CA SER A 779 25.19 42.34 -1.68
C SER A 779 26.03 41.27 -1.01
N GLN A 780 27.03 41.65 -0.19
CA GLN A 780 27.90 40.73 0.55
C GLN A 780 27.09 39.97 1.61
N ILE A 781 26.16 40.61 2.30
CA ILE A 781 25.30 39.95 3.30
C ILE A 781 24.30 39.00 2.61
N ARG A 782 23.72 39.41 1.48
CA ARG A 782 22.88 38.53 0.67
C ARG A 782 23.66 37.31 0.22
N ALA A 783 24.86 37.48 -0.32
CA ALA A 783 25.76 36.42 -0.73
C ALA A 783 26.12 35.48 0.43
N MET A 784 26.39 36.00 1.62
CA MET A 784 26.69 35.18 2.81
C MET A 784 25.51 34.30 3.20
N ILE A 785 24.28 34.83 3.24
CA ILE A 785 23.07 34.05 3.57
C ILE A 785 22.80 33.02 2.49
N PHE A 786 23.00 33.37 1.22
CA PHE A 786 22.85 32.47 0.10
C PHE A 786 23.82 31.27 0.20
N TRP A 787 25.12 31.56 0.46
CA TRP A 787 26.12 30.50 0.65
C TRP A 787 25.81 29.62 1.86
N GLU A 788 25.35 30.19 2.96
CA GLU A 788 24.92 29.43 4.15
C GLU A 788 23.77 28.49 3.84
N ALA A 789 22.72 28.99 3.18
CA ALA A 789 21.58 28.19 2.74
C ALA A 789 22.03 27.06 1.82
N THR A 790 22.85 27.37 0.82
CA THR A 790 23.38 26.38 -0.14
C THR A 790 24.19 25.27 0.56
N LEU A 791 25.03 25.62 1.51
CA LEU A 791 25.82 24.64 2.28
C LEU A 791 24.95 23.72 3.14
N LEU A 792 23.90 24.27 3.78
CA LEU A 792 22.97 23.49 4.58
C LEU A 792 22.19 22.51 3.71
N ILE A 793 21.77 22.95 2.52
CA ILE A 793 21.04 22.12 1.56
C ILE A 793 21.95 21.01 1.04
N ILE A 794 23.14 21.32 0.59
CA ILE A 794 24.09 20.32 0.08
C ILE A 794 24.41 19.29 1.17
N ALA A 795 24.63 19.73 2.41
CA ALA A 795 24.88 18.82 3.53
C ALA A 795 23.68 17.90 3.82
N GLY A 796 22.46 18.46 3.82
CA GLY A 796 21.22 17.72 3.99
C GLY A 796 20.95 16.76 2.85
N GLU A 797 21.19 17.19 1.61
CA GLU A 797 21.03 16.38 0.41
C GLU A 797 21.99 15.16 0.39
N ILE A 798 23.26 15.39 0.60
CA ILE A 798 24.27 14.31 0.62
C ILE A 798 23.95 13.31 1.74
N SER A 799 23.66 13.80 2.94
CA SER A 799 23.33 12.92 4.08
C SER A 799 22.00 12.21 3.86
N GLY A 800 21.02 12.90 3.27
CA GLY A 800 19.71 12.35 2.92
C GLY A 800 19.81 11.29 1.82
N LEU A 801 20.62 11.51 0.78
CA LEU A 801 20.89 10.53 -0.26
C LEU A 801 21.52 9.26 0.34
N ILE A 802 22.57 9.39 1.16
CA ILE A 802 23.21 8.24 1.80
C ILE A 802 22.22 7.46 2.68
N CYS A 803 21.44 8.15 3.51
CA CYS A 803 20.38 7.55 4.31
C CYS A 803 19.34 6.87 3.41
N GLY A 804 18.92 7.51 2.32
CA GLY A 804 17.93 7.02 1.37
C GLY A 804 18.38 5.75 0.64
N PHE A 805 19.66 5.63 0.29
CA PHE A 805 20.21 4.38 -0.26
C PHE A 805 20.12 3.22 0.74
N VAL A 806 20.51 3.46 2.01
CA VAL A 806 20.40 2.44 3.06
C VAL A 806 18.93 2.09 3.31
N LEU A 807 18.08 3.10 3.37
CA LEU A 807 16.63 2.94 3.59
C LEU A 807 15.97 2.16 2.45
N SER A 808 16.33 2.44 1.19
CA SER A 808 15.80 1.72 0.03
C SER A 808 16.14 0.22 0.08
N TYR A 809 17.33 -0.13 0.56
CA TYR A 809 17.72 -1.53 0.77
C TYR A 809 16.82 -2.21 1.82
N VAL A 810 16.59 -1.55 2.96
CA VAL A 810 15.69 -2.06 4.01
C VAL A 810 14.26 -2.21 3.50
N LEU A 811 13.76 -1.24 2.72
CA LEU A 811 12.41 -1.30 2.14
C LEU A 811 12.27 -2.48 1.17
N ILE A 812 13.22 -2.70 0.27
CA ILE A 812 13.14 -3.71 -0.79
C ILE A 812 13.39 -5.12 -0.25
N TYR A 813 14.44 -5.33 0.55
CA TYR A 813 14.88 -6.67 0.94
C TYR A 813 14.44 -7.13 2.33
N VAL A 814 13.95 -6.22 3.17
CA VAL A 814 13.45 -6.58 4.51
C VAL A 814 11.94 -6.39 4.57
N ILE A 815 11.46 -5.16 4.43
CA ILE A 815 10.05 -4.85 4.65
C ILE A 815 9.19 -5.47 3.57
N ASN A 816 9.55 -5.30 2.30
CA ASN A 816 8.74 -5.82 1.21
C ASN A 816 8.70 -7.36 1.20
N VAL A 817 9.83 -8.02 1.48
CA VAL A 817 9.89 -9.49 1.55
C VAL A 817 9.08 -10.02 2.73
N GLN A 818 9.17 -9.40 3.92
CA GLN A 818 8.42 -9.84 5.10
C GLN A 818 6.92 -9.53 5.01
N SER A 819 6.52 -8.47 4.27
CA SER A 819 5.11 -8.08 4.10
C SER A 819 4.42 -8.81 2.96
N PHE A 820 5.07 -8.95 1.81
CA PHE A 820 4.47 -9.48 0.58
C PHE A 820 5.10 -10.77 0.08
N GLY A 821 6.25 -11.15 0.60
CA GLY A 821 6.97 -12.36 0.20
C GLY A 821 7.78 -12.24 -1.09
N TRP A 822 7.93 -11.06 -1.68
CA TRP A 822 8.71 -10.84 -2.91
C TRP A 822 9.79 -9.79 -2.76
N SER A 823 10.85 -9.89 -3.56
CA SER A 823 11.92 -8.90 -3.68
C SER A 823 11.96 -8.29 -5.09
N PHE A 824 12.62 -7.14 -5.20
CA PHE A 824 12.85 -6.47 -6.48
C PHE A 824 14.33 -6.47 -6.83
N LEU A 825 14.63 -6.40 -8.13
CA LEU A 825 15.98 -6.12 -8.61
C LEU A 825 16.32 -4.66 -8.30
N TYR A 826 17.34 -4.45 -7.49
CA TYR A 826 17.77 -3.11 -7.10
C TYR A 826 18.25 -2.31 -8.31
N ARG A 827 17.50 -1.31 -8.71
CA ARG A 827 17.80 -0.43 -9.85
C ARG A 827 17.68 1.03 -9.46
N VAL A 828 18.78 1.78 -9.62
CA VAL A 828 18.82 3.21 -9.30
C VAL A 828 18.50 4.04 -10.54
N ASN A 829 17.53 4.93 -10.42
CA ASN A 829 17.24 5.93 -11.44
C ASN A 829 18.05 7.19 -11.20
N TRP A 830 19.28 7.22 -11.72
CA TRP A 830 20.20 8.36 -11.54
C TRP A 830 19.65 9.66 -12.12
N ARG A 831 18.79 9.62 -13.16
CA ARG A 831 18.17 10.82 -13.73
C ARG A 831 17.16 11.43 -12.75
N ALA A 832 16.29 10.62 -12.17
CA ALA A 832 15.31 11.10 -11.20
C ALA A 832 15.99 11.66 -9.94
N LEU A 833 17.03 10.99 -9.43
CA LEU A 833 17.82 11.47 -8.30
C LEU A 833 18.59 12.75 -8.65
N GLY A 834 19.17 12.83 -9.85
CA GLY A 834 19.86 14.05 -10.31
C GLY A 834 18.94 15.24 -10.50
N MET A 835 17.66 15.03 -10.79
CA MET A 835 16.65 16.08 -10.89
C MET A 835 16.14 16.55 -9.51
N SER A 836 16.27 15.76 -8.46
CA SER A 836 15.87 16.15 -7.10
C SER A 836 16.70 17.31 -6.56
N LEU A 837 18.00 17.31 -6.83
CA LEU A 837 18.93 18.33 -6.34
C LEU A 837 18.57 19.77 -6.83
N PRO A 838 18.41 20.04 -8.14
CA PRO A 838 18.00 21.38 -8.59
C PRO A 838 16.61 21.77 -8.09
N LEU A 839 15.69 20.81 -7.93
CA LEU A 839 14.36 21.07 -7.40
C LEU A 839 14.40 21.52 -5.94
N ILE A 840 15.18 20.84 -5.11
CA ILE A 840 15.37 21.17 -3.68
C ILE A 840 16.13 22.49 -3.53
N ILE A 841 17.15 22.73 -4.34
CA ILE A 841 17.88 24.02 -4.38
C ILE A 841 16.94 25.15 -4.79
N ALA A 842 16.12 24.97 -5.83
CA ALA A 842 15.15 25.98 -6.26
C ALA A 842 14.11 26.26 -5.16
N ALA A 843 13.58 25.23 -4.51
CA ALA A 843 12.66 25.37 -3.38
C ALA A 843 13.30 26.14 -2.22
N ALA A 844 14.58 25.87 -1.91
CA ALA A 844 15.31 26.55 -0.85
C ALA A 844 15.67 27.99 -1.18
N ILE A 845 16.00 28.31 -2.42
CA ILE A 845 16.21 29.70 -2.88
C ILE A 845 14.91 30.48 -2.75
N LEU A 846 13.79 29.91 -3.20
CA LEU A 846 12.47 30.54 -3.03
C LEU A 846 12.13 30.74 -1.55
N ALA A 847 12.48 29.76 -0.72
CA ALA A 847 12.31 29.81 0.71
C ALA A 847 13.19 30.86 1.43
N ALA A 848 14.38 31.16 0.91
CA ALA A 848 15.28 32.15 1.47
C ALA A 848 14.84 33.61 1.15
N LEU A 849 14.07 33.82 0.08
CA LEU A 849 13.66 35.16 -0.34
C LEU A 849 12.88 35.96 0.73
N PRO A 850 11.88 35.38 1.45
CA PRO A 850 11.20 36.09 2.54
C PRO A 850 12.13 36.42 3.69
N ALA A 851 13.08 35.54 4.03
CA ALA A 851 14.04 35.74 5.11
C ALA A 851 14.99 36.91 4.78
N ILE A 852 15.48 37.00 3.53
CA ILE A 852 16.33 38.09 3.04
C ILE A 852 15.57 39.43 3.04
N ARG A 853 14.30 39.44 2.60
CA ARG A 853 13.46 40.65 2.62
C ARG A 853 13.25 41.19 4.04
N LEU A 854 13.09 40.31 5.03
CA LEU A 854 12.90 40.68 6.44
C LEU A 854 14.09 41.45 7.02
N ILE A 855 15.33 41.14 6.66
CA ILE A 855 16.54 41.83 7.15
C ILE A 855 16.58 43.27 6.65
N PHE A 856 16.22 43.49 5.38
CA PHE A 856 16.32 44.80 4.74
C PHE A 856 15.06 45.68 4.89
N SER A 857 14.02 45.18 5.57
CA SER A 857 12.78 45.92 5.82
C SER A 857 12.86 46.95 6.96
N LYS A 858 13.82 46.77 7.89
CA LYS A 858 14.07 47.74 8.99
C LYS A 858 15.41 48.43 8.82
N PRO A 859 15.51 49.73 9.04
CA PRO A 859 16.79 50.44 8.96
C PRO A 859 17.75 50.02 10.09
N PRO A 860 19.08 49.93 9.81
CA PRO A 860 20.06 49.42 10.79
C PRO A 860 20.07 50.18 12.12
N ALA A 861 19.80 51.49 12.07
CA ALA A 861 19.79 52.38 13.24
C ALA A 861 18.68 52.05 14.27
N THR A 862 17.52 51.55 13.81
CA THR A 862 16.42 51.15 14.70
C THR A 862 16.69 49.83 15.41
N LEU A 863 17.34 48.88 14.74
CA LEU A 863 17.70 47.57 15.28
C LEU A 863 18.88 47.63 16.27
N LEU A 864 19.73 48.63 16.19
CA LEU A 864 20.81 48.87 17.14
C LEU A 864 20.32 49.60 18.42
N ARG A 865 19.15 50.27 18.36
CA ARG A 865 18.53 50.99 19.47
C ARG A 865 17.47 50.21 20.26
N GLU A 866 16.95 49.13 19.73
CA GLU A 866 15.86 48.35 20.35
C GLU A 866 16.33 47.52 21.56
N HIS A 867 17.49 47.81 22.20
CA HIS A 867 17.86 47.21 23.51
C HIS A 867 18.59 48.20 24.41
#